data_b97643ee42103d78806dd9c84e2cf17c
#
_entry.id   b97643ee42103d78806dd9c84e2cf17c
#
_cell.length_a   1.000
_cell.length_b   1.000
_cell.length_c   1.000
_cell.angle_alpha   90.00
_cell.angle_beta   90.00
_cell.angle_gamma   90.00
#
_symmetry.space_group_name_H-M   'P 1'
#
loop_
_entity.id
_entity.type
_entity.pdbx_description
1 polymer ?
#
loop_
_entity_poly.entity_id
_entity_poly.type
_entity_poly.pdbx_seq_one_letter_code
_entity_poly.pdbx_strand_id
1 'polypeptide(L)'
;MKSLPKNIIFLLVLLTSLKQYAQHHSQMDVEVNLGKKALTIQQEIIFYNQSEDTLTTIVLNDWNNAYSSKTTPLAKRFSDEFYRGFYLAPENERGSTNIINISATDKTNFSWERTENNPDFIIVKLGTKLAPNHKITLHLTYVVKVPTDKFTHYGYTDNGGMYLRNWFLTPARYENHAFIKYNNYNLDDIANAVSDFDIVFRIPSPSGRQTKNIELTTDLDSEKTTQVENYSIYRLKGSNKTDFSIYVEPKLSFLSYKNSSVEVLTNLKGYKADEIQKAIVIDRIVNFTNQLIGKSPHEKITVSQADYDRNPFYGLNQMPTFLVPFPDNFLFEIKFLKTYLNNYLKNNLKLDPRKDSWIYDGIQIYTMVRYVEENYPNCKMTGSISNRKLFKGIHLLNLDFNEQYSYFYLLMARKNLDQPLSYPKNKLIKFNEQIASKYRAGLSLIYLDDFLGQPFMSNSITQFHTLNHKSQTTGNDFENLLKSNTNKDINWFFNIIINSREIIDYSFSKVSKTKDSVSFSLKNNTRVLVPIPIYGIKNDTIVFKKWIEPIKEDSVYTLERKEAKKIVINFKNEVPEFNLRNNWKKIEGFFPNNRPIKFAFMKDLEDPFYNQVIYAPLLTFNAYDGLSPGIRFHNRAILNRPFVYDINPTYSLKSKTITGAAVFVFNQDFRNSNLYNLKYTVGTSYFHYAPDATYFKINPMILMQFRQDDYRDNRKQILLFRQVIINREKSAIVIDSSLQNYSVFDAKYINSRTELTNHISFVEDIQFSGEFGKISTEIQYRKLFENNHKIDLRMYAGSFLYNNSNSDFFSFALDRPTDYLFDYPYLGRSSSAGIVSQEFIMAEGGFKSKLGIPYANQWITTLNGSYSLWNWIEAYGDVGFVKNKIQNTKFFYDSGIRLNLLTDYFELYFPLYSSKGWEIAQPHYSETIRFVVTLYPEKLISLFTRKWF
;
A
#
# COMPACT_ATOMS: atom_id res chain seq x y z
N MET A 1 33.33 -62.63 29.64
CA MET A 1 32.49 -61.48 29.29
C MET A 1 31.34 -62.00 28.45
N LYS A 2 30.16 -62.14 28.99
CA LYS A 2 29.00 -62.61 28.26
C LYS A 2 28.45 -61.45 27.39
N SER A 3 28.37 -61.68 26.07
CA SER A 3 27.76 -60.72 25.16
C SER A 3 26.29 -60.51 25.46
N LEU A 4 25.85 -59.27 25.70
CA LEU A 4 24.41 -58.92 25.77
C LEU A 4 23.77 -59.34 24.43
N PRO A 5 22.57 -59.92 24.45
CA PRO A 5 21.88 -60.31 23.21
C PRO A 5 21.55 -59.07 22.36
N LYS A 6 21.88 -59.15 21.06
CA LYS A 6 21.66 -58.09 20.04
C LYS A 6 20.23 -57.55 20.05
N ASN A 7 19.26 -58.31 20.46
CA ASN A 7 17.84 -57.94 20.55
C ASN A 7 17.52 -56.92 21.65
N ILE A 8 18.31 -56.86 22.75
CA ILE A 8 18.13 -55.84 23.80
C ILE A 8 18.70 -54.49 23.33
N ILE A 9 19.79 -54.49 22.55
CA ILE A 9 20.36 -53.27 21.97
C ILE A 9 19.40 -52.71 20.92
N PHE A 10 18.75 -53.59 20.11
CA PHE A 10 17.75 -53.18 19.12
C PHE A 10 16.48 -52.61 19.79
N LEU A 11 16.04 -53.22 20.91
CA LEU A 11 14.90 -52.71 21.70
C LEU A 11 15.22 -51.36 22.40
N LEU A 12 16.46 -51.18 22.89
CA LEU A 12 16.92 -49.90 23.47
C LEU A 12 17.05 -48.82 22.41
N VAL A 13 17.53 -49.13 21.21
CA VAL A 13 17.58 -48.22 20.06
C VAL A 13 16.17 -47.88 19.57
N LEU A 14 15.24 -48.85 19.58
CA LEU A 14 13.82 -48.59 19.25
C LEU A 14 13.14 -47.71 20.30
N LEU A 15 13.45 -47.87 21.58
CA LEU A 15 12.90 -47.05 22.67
C LEU A 15 13.49 -45.63 22.72
N THR A 16 14.70 -45.41 22.17
CA THR A 16 15.28 -44.07 22.05
C THR A 16 14.86 -43.34 20.78
N SER A 17 14.22 -44.01 19.81
CA SER A 17 13.79 -43.40 18.54
C SER A 17 12.36 -42.82 18.56
N LEU A 18 11.60 -43.02 19.64
CA LEU A 18 10.28 -42.42 19.81
C LEU A 18 10.34 -41.23 20.78
N LYS A 19 11.12 -40.19 20.47
CA LYS A 19 10.79 -38.86 20.96
C LYS A 19 9.54 -38.38 20.20
N GLN A 20 8.40 -38.86 20.64
CA GLN A 20 7.13 -38.21 20.35
C GLN A 20 7.19 -36.87 21.06
N TYR A 21 7.43 -35.79 20.31
CA TYR A 21 7.26 -34.44 20.84
C TYR A 21 5.79 -34.30 21.23
N ALA A 22 5.54 -34.25 22.54
CA ALA A 22 4.19 -34.02 23.06
C ALA A 22 3.77 -32.59 22.62
N GLN A 23 2.77 -32.51 21.78
CA GLN A 23 2.23 -31.21 21.28
C GLN A 23 1.17 -30.68 22.26
N HIS A 24 0.94 -29.35 22.22
CA HIS A 24 -0.20 -28.79 22.92
C HIS A 24 -1.48 -29.42 22.39
N HIS A 25 -2.45 -29.67 23.28
CA HIS A 25 -3.74 -30.19 22.89
C HIS A 25 -4.85 -29.27 23.35
N SER A 26 -5.80 -28.97 22.49
CA SER A 26 -6.93 -28.09 22.78
C SER A 26 -8.24 -28.83 22.48
N GLN A 27 -8.98 -29.12 23.55
CA GLN A 27 -10.33 -29.64 23.44
C GLN A 27 -11.35 -28.53 23.68
N MET A 28 -12.34 -28.37 22.78
CA MET A 28 -13.34 -27.32 22.88
C MET A 28 -14.75 -27.83 22.72
N ASP A 29 -15.67 -27.33 23.52
CA ASP A 29 -17.11 -27.39 23.32
C ASP A 29 -17.63 -26.01 23.02
N VAL A 30 -18.17 -25.82 21.82
CA VAL A 30 -18.55 -24.52 21.25
C VAL A 30 -20.01 -24.49 20.93
N GLU A 31 -20.75 -23.59 21.56
CA GLU A 31 -22.18 -23.37 21.29
C GLU A 31 -22.34 -22.04 20.52
N VAL A 32 -22.94 -22.11 19.34
CA VAL A 32 -23.16 -20.93 18.46
C VAL A 32 -24.48 -20.25 18.79
N ASN A 33 -24.47 -18.98 19.05
CA ASN A 33 -25.66 -18.15 19.15
C ASN A 33 -25.73 -17.17 17.97
N LEU A 34 -26.44 -17.57 16.91
CA LEU A 34 -26.56 -16.77 15.68
C LEU A 34 -27.27 -15.42 15.94
N GLY A 35 -28.27 -15.39 16.81
CA GLY A 35 -29.04 -14.17 17.14
C GLY A 35 -28.18 -13.12 17.86
N LYS A 36 -27.34 -13.56 18.79
CA LYS A 36 -26.41 -12.69 19.54
C LYS A 36 -25.08 -12.50 18.82
N LYS A 37 -24.85 -13.21 17.71
CA LYS A 37 -23.58 -13.22 16.97
C LYS A 37 -22.38 -13.57 17.88
N ALA A 38 -22.57 -14.59 18.72
CA ALA A 38 -21.63 -14.97 19.78
C ALA A 38 -21.43 -16.48 19.85
N LEU A 39 -20.27 -16.86 20.39
CA LEU A 39 -19.87 -18.23 20.67
C LEU A 39 -19.67 -18.37 22.18
N THR A 40 -20.31 -19.36 22.81
CA THR A 40 -20.00 -19.76 24.19
C THR A 40 -19.04 -20.93 24.13
N ILE A 41 -17.91 -20.83 24.81
CA ILE A 41 -16.83 -21.79 24.67
C ILE A 41 -16.41 -22.31 26.04
N GLN A 42 -16.37 -23.65 26.15
CA GLN A 42 -15.67 -24.36 27.21
C GLN A 42 -14.45 -25.01 26.56
N GLN A 43 -13.27 -24.69 27.04
CA GLN A 43 -12.01 -25.12 26.44
C GLN A 43 -11.09 -25.70 27.49
N GLU A 44 -10.50 -26.86 27.18
CA GLU A 44 -9.39 -27.45 27.92
C GLU A 44 -8.14 -27.34 27.06
N ILE A 45 -7.08 -26.71 27.61
CA ILE A 45 -5.76 -26.64 26.99
C ILE A 45 -4.76 -27.43 27.82
N ILE A 46 -4.25 -28.52 27.24
CA ILE A 46 -3.10 -29.23 27.79
C ILE A 46 -1.85 -28.59 27.20
N PHE A 47 -1.19 -27.78 28.00
CA PHE A 47 0.04 -27.07 27.61
C PHE A 47 1.26 -27.89 28.00
N TYR A 48 2.13 -28.21 27.03
CA TYR A 48 3.41 -28.88 27.24
C TYR A 48 4.55 -27.87 27.20
N ASN A 49 5.40 -27.83 28.19
CA ASN A 49 6.61 -27.03 28.16
C ASN A 49 7.67 -27.74 27.31
N GLN A 50 7.73 -27.36 26.02
CA GLN A 50 8.70 -27.92 25.06
C GLN A 50 10.05 -27.21 25.10
N SER A 51 10.17 -26.14 25.92
CA SER A 51 11.38 -25.35 26.06
C SER A 51 12.34 -25.94 27.09
N GLU A 52 13.56 -25.44 27.11
CA GLU A 52 14.56 -25.75 28.16
C GLU A 52 14.35 -24.89 29.41
N ASP A 53 13.43 -23.96 29.40
CA ASP A 53 13.17 -23.02 30.48
C ASP A 53 12.11 -23.51 31.46
N THR A 54 12.22 -23.07 32.70
CA THR A 54 11.15 -23.25 33.70
C THR A 54 10.17 -22.09 33.61
N LEU A 55 8.91 -22.37 33.24
CA LEU A 55 7.90 -21.35 33.03
C LEU A 55 7.13 -21.00 34.30
N THR A 56 6.91 -19.70 34.52
CA THR A 56 6.05 -19.16 35.59
C THR A 56 4.75 -18.59 35.10
N THR A 57 4.64 -18.39 33.78
CA THR A 57 3.48 -17.85 33.09
C THR A 57 3.25 -18.57 31.77
N ILE A 58 2.00 -18.54 31.29
CA ILE A 58 1.63 -18.96 29.94
C ILE A 58 0.95 -17.78 29.27
N VAL A 59 1.28 -17.52 28.00
CA VAL A 59 0.62 -16.50 27.19
C VAL A 59 -0.36 -17.16 26.24
N LEU A 60 -1.61 -16.67 26.25
CA LEU A 60 -2.64 -17.10 25.31
C LEU A 60 -2.99 -15.93 24.39
N ASN A 61 -2.93 -16.14 23.09
CA ASN A 61 -3.40 -15.18 22.08
C ASN A 61 -4.93 -15.10 22.07
N ASP A 62 -5.48 -13.89 21.96
CA ASP A 62 -6.90 -13.57 21.87
C ASP A 62 -7.16 -12.49 20.81
N TRP A 63 -6.96 -12.85 19.56
CA TRP A 63 -7.04 -11.90 18.46
C TRP A 63 -8.43 -11.35 18.19
N ASN A 64 -9.49 -12.05 18.61
CA ASN A 64 -10.84 -11.54 18.51
C ASN A 64 -11.06 -10.29 19.39
N ASN A 65 -10.37 -10.20 20.54
CA ASN A 65 -10.53 -9.06 21.44
C ASN A 65 -9.91 -7.76 20.90
N ALA A 66 -9.11 -7.82 19.83
CA ALA A 66 -8.62 -6.62 19.12
C ALA A 66 -9.73 -5.73 18.57
N TYR A 67 -10.93 -6.29 18.33
CA TYR A 67 -12.08 -5.55 17.83
C TYR A 67 -12.91 -4.88 18.95
N SER A 68 -12.52 -5.02 20.21
CA SER A 68 -13.33 -4.57 21.35
C SER A 68 -13.47 -3.05 21.49
N SER A 69 -12.44 -2.30 21.13
CA SER A 69 -12.40 -0.85 21.27
C SER A 69 -11.87 -0.13 20.03
N LYS A 70 -12.21 1.15 19.90
CA LYS A 70 -11.67 2.07 18.86
C LYS A 70 -10.26 2.58 19.19
N THR A 71 -9.69 2.18 20.33
CA THR A 71 -8.34 2.57 20.80
C THR A 71 -7.32 1.44 20.69
N THR A 72 -7.73 0.23 20.30
CA THR A 72 -6.86 -0.95 20.17
C THR A 72 -5.79 -0.74 19.08
N PRO A 73 -4.68 -1.51 19.11
CA PRO A 73 -3.70 -1.52 18.03
C PRO A 73 -4.30 -1.79 16.65
N LEU A 74 -5.32 -2.66 16.57
CA LEU A 74 -6.07 -2.92 15.33
C LEU A 74 -6.82 -1.68 14.86
N ALA A 75 -7.54 -0.99 15.75
CA ALA A 75 -8.24 0.26 15.43
C ALA A 75 -7.27 1.32 14.92
N LYS A 76 -6.08 1.44 15.54
CA LYS A 76 -5.02 2.32 15.08
C LYS A 76 -4.53 1.93 13.67
N ARG A 77 -4.33 0.63 13.42
CA ARG A 77 -3.94 0.15 12.07
C ARG A 77 -4.97 0.51 11.01
N PHE A 78 -6.27 0.33 11.28
CA PHE A 78 -7.34 0.77 10.38
C PHE A 78 -7.32 2.28 10.14
N SER A 79 -7.05 3.07 11.18
CA SER A 79 -6.90 4.52 11.09
C SER A 79 -5.71 4.94 10.24
N ASP A 80 -4.54 4.31 10.43
CA ASP A 80 -3.31 4.56 9.64
C ASP A 80 -3.52 4.22 8.14
N GLU A 81 -4.40 3.27 7.85
CA GLU A 81 -4.79 2.88 6.50
C GLU A 81 -5.99 3.65 5.93
N PHE A 82 -6.52 4.62 6.67
CA PHE A 82 -7.70 5.43 6.30
C PHE A 82 -8.98 4.61 6.09
N TYR A 83 -9.10 3.48 6.78
CA TYR A 83 -10.32 2.66 6.76
C TYR A 83 -11.35 3.19 7.76
N ARG A 84 -12.39 3.89 7.25
CA ARG A 84 -13.42 4.54 8.06
C ARG A 84 -14.40 3.56 8.69
N GLY A 85 -14.62 2.40 8.07
CA GLY A 85 -15.68 1.46 8.47
C GLY A 85 -15.58 1.04 9.94
N PHE A 86 -14.38 0.78 10.45
CA PHE A 86 -14.20 0.41 11.85
C PHE A 86 -14.41 1.58 12.83
N TYR A 87 -13.93 2.78 12.49
CA TYR A 87 -14.09 3.97 13.33
C TYR A 87 -15.55 4.38 13.50
N LEU A 88 -16.36 4.28 12.45
CA LEU A 88 -17.78 4.61 12.47
C LEU A 88 -18.67 3.44 12.95
N ALA A 89 -18.11 2.23 13.09
CA ALA A 89 -18.88 1.05 13.49
C ALA A 89 -19.46 1.19 14.90
N PRO A 90 -20.75 0.90 15.08
CA PRO A 90 -21.37 0.82 16.39
C PRO A 90 -20.83 -0.39 17.17
N GLU A 91 -21.06 -0.41 18.47
CA GLU A 91 -20.55 -1.47 19.34
C GLU A 91 -21.06 -2.87 18.97
N ASN A 92 -22.29 -2.97 18.47
CA ASN A 92 -22.89 -4.25 18.07
C ASN A 92 -22.25 -4.88 16.80
N GLU A 93 -21.48 -4.12 16.03
CA GLU A 93 -20.72 -4.63 14.88
C GLU A 93 -19.30 -5.06 15.23
N ARG A 94 -18.79 -4.66 16.40
CA ARG A 94 -17.45 -4.98 16.87
C ARG A 94 -17.42 -6.30 17.62
N GLY A 95 -16.25 -6.99 17.62
CA GLY A 95 -16.00 -8.22 18.35
C GLY A 95 -15.37 -7.98 19.72
N SER A 96 -15.48 -8.95 20.62
CA SER A 96 -14.80 -8.93 21.92
C SER A 96 -14.74 -10.35 22.49
N THR A 97 -13.87 -10.56 23.47
CA THR A 97 -13.78 -11.81 24.23
C THR A 97 -13.97 -11.50 25.70
N ASN A 98 -15.00 -12.11 26.31
CA ASN A 98 -15.26 -12.01 27.74
C ASN A 98 -14.89 -13.33 28.43
N ILE A 99 -13.82 -13.31 29.22
CA ILE A 99 -13.33 -14.48 29.96
C ILE A 99 -14.07 -14.55 31.29
N ILE A 100 -14.76 -15.68 31.53
CA ILE A 100 -15.53 -15.92 32.74
C ILE A 100 -14.66 -16.57 33.79
N ASN A 101 -13.89 -17.60 33.41
CA ASN A 101 -13.03 -18.33 34.34
C ASN A 101 -11.84 -18.96 33.61
N ILE A 102 -10.70 -19.05 34.34
CA ILE A 102 -9.53 -19.87 33.99
C ILE A 102 -9.11 -20.61 35.25
N SER A 103 -9.16 -21.95 35.23
CA SER A 103 -8.86 -22.79 36.39
C SER A 103 -8.00 -24.00 36.05
N ALA A 104 -7.36 -24.55 37.06
CA ALA A 104 -6.68 -25.84 36.99
C ALA A 104 -7.66 -27.01 37.09
N THR A 105 -7.17 -28.22 36.92
CA THR A 105 -7.97 -29.49 37.03
C THR A 105 -8.61 -29.66 38.41
N ASP A 106 -7.98 -29.14 39.45
CA ASP A 106 -8.49 -29.16 40.83
C ASP A 106 -9.50 -28.04 41.11
N LYS A 107 -9.90 -27.26 40.06
CA LYS A 107 -10.79 -26.11 40.13
C LYS A 107 -10.19 -24.85 40.79
N THR A 108 -8.91 -24.85 41.12
CA THR A 108 -8.24 -23.65 41.58
C THR A 108 -8.14 -22.64 40.46
N ASN A 109 -8.58 -21.40 40.70
CA ASN A 109 -8.54 -20.34 39.69
C ASN A 109 -7.12 -19.82 39.51
N PHE A 110 -6.69 -19.71 38.24
CA PHE A 110 -5.47 -18.99 37.88
C PHE A 110 -5.71 -17.48 37.87
N SER A 111 -4.76 -16.72 38.39
CA SER A 111 -4.74 -15.28 38.12
C SER A 111 -4.25 -15.04 36.71
N TRP A 112 -4.90 -14.14 36.01
CA TRP A 112 -4.52 -13.75 34.66
C TRP A 112 -4.63 -12.22 34.51
N GLU A 113 -3.91 -11.68 33.55
CA GLU A 113 -3.93 -10.25 33.28
C GLU A 113 -4.01 -9.98 31.78
N ARG A 114 -4.72 -8.91 31.43
CA ARG A 114 -4.77 -8.31 30.12
C ARG A 114 -4.50 -6.84 30.29
N THR A 115 -3.45 -6.33 29.62
CA THR A 115 -3.14 -4.91 29.72
C THR A 115 -3.97 -4.11 28.69
N GLU A 116 -4.32 -2.89 29.02
CA GLU A 116 -5.10 -2.01 28.16
C GLU A 116 -4.41 -1.79 26.79
N ASN A 117 -3.10 -1.67 26.77
CA ASN A 117 -2.30 -1.48 25.55
C ASN A 117 -2.13 -2.77 24.73
N ASN A 118 -2.43 -3.93 25.30
CA ASN A 118 -2.29 -5.24 24.65
C ASN A 118 -3.56 -6.07 24.83
N PRO A 119 -4.65 -5.71 24.14
CA PRO A 119 -5.93 -6.39 24.32
C PRO A 119 -5.97 -7.78 23.68
N ASP A 120 -4.98 -8.13 22.85
CA ASP A 120 -4.98 -9.25 21.92
C ASP A 120 -4.35 -10.52 22.49
N PHE A 121 -3.92 -10.49 23.73
CA PHE A 121 -3.43 -11.65 24.47
C PHE A 121 -3.63 -11.50 25.97
N ILE A 122 -3.56 -12.63 26.67
CA ILE A 122 -3.61 -12.69 28.14
C ILE A 122 -2.38 -13.41 28.66
N ILE A 123 -1.97 -13.04 29.89
CA ILE A 123 -0.88 -13.68 30.62
C ILE A 123 -1.49 -14.42 31.81
N VAL A 124 -1.43 -15.73 31.78
CA VAL A 124 -1.88 -16.59 32.89
C VAL A 124 -0.71 -16.87 33.82
N LYS A 125 -0.84 -16.51 35.09
CA LYS A 125 0.19 -16.74 36.12
C LYS A 125 0.02 -18.11 36.72
N LEU A 126 1.06 -18.92 36.65
CA LEU A 126 1.05 -20.28 37.20
C LEU A 126 1.29 -20.23 38.71
N GLY A 127 0.50 -20.97 39.48
CA GLY A 127 0.70 -21.12 40.93
C GLY A 127 1.94 -21.92 41.27
N THR A 128 2.33 -22.85 40.40
CA THR A 128 3.56 -23.66 40.49
C THR A 128 4.37 -23.50 39.21
N LYS A 129 5.71 -23.52 39.36
CA LYS A 129 6.62 -23.44 38.20
C LYS A 129 6.48 -24.69 37.33
N LEU A 130 6.39 -24.52 36.03
CA LEU A 130 6.31 -25.61 35.04
C LEU A 130 7.71 -25.90 34.48
N ALA A 131 8.28 -27.01 34.90
CA ALA A 131 9.62 -27.43 34.46
C ALA A 131 9.62 -27.86 32.97
N PRO A 132 10.79 -27.92 32.31
CA PRO A 132 10.96 -28.49 30.97
C PRO A 132 10.34 -29.89 30.85
N ASN A 133 9.71 -30.20 29.73
CA ASN A 133 9.04 -31.49 29.43
C ASN A 133 7.88 -31.88 30.37
N HIS A 134 7.39 -30.93 31.17
CA HIS A 134 6.16 -31.12 31.97
C HIS A 134 4.95 -30.48 31.29
N LYS A 135 3.75 -30.87 31.72
CA LYS A 135 2.48 -30.35 31.21
C LYS A 135 1.64 -29.74 32.32
N ILE A 136 0.76 -28.84 31.92
CA ILE A 136 -0.29 -28.29 32.79
C ILE A 136 -1.59 -28.21 31.98
N THR A 137 -2.72 -28.41 32.65
CA THR A 137 -4.05 -28.32 32.07
C THR A 137 -4.72 -27.03 32.53
N LEU A 138 -5.24 -26.27 31.58
CA LEU A 138 -6.02 -25.04 31.78
C LEU A 138 -7.45 -25.29 31.34
N HIS A 139 -8.43 -25.10 32.24
CA HIS A 139 -9.85 -25.10 31.91
C HIS A 139 -10.36 -23.67 31.78
N LEU A 140 -10.87 -23.30 30.62
CA LEU A 140 -11.31 -21.97 30.28
C LEU A 140 -12.82 -21.96 29.95
N THR A 141 -13.51 -20.96 30.46
CA THR A 141 -14.90 -20.66 30.05
C THR A 141 -14.97 -19.21 29.65
N TYR A 142 -15.42 -18.95 28.43
CA TYR A 142 -15.49 -17.57 27.89
C TYR A 142 -16.53 -17.44 26.77
N VAL A 143 -16.92 -16.19 26.51
CA VAL A 143 -17.84 -15.83 25.43
C VAL A 143 -17.13 -14.95 24.42
N VAL A 144 -17.17 -15.33 23.16
CA VAL A 144 -16.66 -14.56 22.03
C VAL A 144 -17.81 -13.90 21.30
N LYS A 145 -17.85 -12.58 21.26
CA LYS A 145 -18.69 -11.80 20.36
C LYS A 145 -17.95 -11.67 19.03
N VAL A 146 -18.54 -12.16 17.96
CA VAL A 146 -17.94 -12.18 16.62
C VAL A 146 -18.12 -10.83 15.94
N PRO A 147 -17.07 -10.18 15.37
CA PRO A 147 -17.20 -8.94 14.64
C PRO A 147 -17.93 -9.13 13.30
N THR A 148 -18.32 -8.04 12.63
CA THR A 148 -18.81 -8.11 11.25
C THR A 148 -17.68 -8.49 10.29
N ASP A 149 -18.00 -9.24 9.23
CA ASP A 149 -17.07 -9.60 8.15
C ASP A 149 -16.59 -8.38 7.30
N LYS A 150 -17.28 -7.25 7.43
CA LYS A 150 -16.95 -5.99 6.71
C LYS A 150 -15.54 -5.47 7.03
N PHE A 151 -14.97 -5.83 8.18
CA PHE A 151 -13.64 -5.34 8.57
C PHE A 151 -12.51 -6.12 7.92
N THR A 152 -12.64 -7.45 7.88
CA THR A 152 -11.53 -8.33 7.47
C THR A 152 -11.95 -9.52 6.62
N HIS A 153 -13.18 -9.56 6.13
CA HIS A 153 -13.84 -10.69 5.47
C HIS A 153 -14.03 -11.93 6.37
N TYR A 154 -13.65 -11.86 7.64
CA TYR A 154 -13.95 -12.83 8.68
C TYR A 154 -14.85 -12.18 9.73
N GLY A 155 -15.87 -12.91 10.17
CA GLY A 155 -16.86 -12.41 11.09
C GLY A 155 -18.25 -12.95 10.77
N TYR A 156 -19.28 -12.37 11.37
CA TYR A 156 -20.65 -12.67 10.96
C TYR A 156 -20.99 -11.94 9.65
N THR A 157 -21.73 -12.64 8.79
CA THR A 157 -22.10 -12.14 7.46
C THR A 157 -23.53 -11.61 7.43
N ASP A 158 -23.85 -10.71 6.50
CA ASP A 158 -25.21 -10.13 6.37
C ASP A 158 -26.27 -11.17 6.00
N ASN A 159 -25.89 -12.34 5.44
CA ASN A 159 -26.78 -13.44 5.12
C ASN A 159 -27.06 -14.41 6.30
N GLY A 160 -26.55 -14.11 7.50
CA GLY A 160 -26.76 -14.88 8.71
C GLY A 160 -25.78 -16.02 8.93
N GLY A 161 -24.68 -16.07 8.18
CA GLY A 161 -23.56 -17.01 8.38
C GLY A 161 -22.48 -16.44 9.28
N MET A 162 -21.42 -17.22 9.49
CA MET A 162 -20.19 -16.82 10.20
C MET A 162 -18.97 -17.41 9.51
N TYR A 163 -17.98 -16.57 9.23
CA TYR A 163 -16.65 -16.97 8.75
C TYR A 163 -15.67 -16.76 9.89
N LEU A 164 -15.16 -17.83 10.47
CA LEU A 164 -14.43 -17.82 11.73
C LEU A 164 -12.97 -18.19 11.51
N ARG A 165 -12.07 -17.33 11.98
CA ARG A 165 -10.63 -17.54 12.03
C ARG A 165 -10.03 -16.78 13.20
N ASN A 166 -9.06 -17.37 13.92
CA ASN A 166 -8.44 -16.77 15.12
C ASN A 166 -9.46 -16.27 16.17
N TRP A 167 -10.53 -17.03 16.38
CA TRP A 167 -11.66 -16.66 17.23
C TRP A 167 -11.60 -17.23 18.64
N PHE A 168 -10.64 -18.09 18.94
CA PHE A 168 -10.50 -18.80 20.22
C PHE A 168 -9.17 -18.47 20.89
N LEU A 169 -9.06 -18.76 22.19
CA LEU A 169 -7.83 -18.62 22.95
C LEU A 169 -6.85 -19.73 22.58
N THR A 170 -5.60 -19.39 22.26
CA THR A 170 -4.58 -20.37 21.84
C THR A 170 -3.22 -20.02 22.44
N PRO A 171 -2.39 -21.03 22.84
CA PRO A 171 -1.05 -20.76 23.32
C PRO A 171 -0.22 -19.97 22.30
N ALA A 172 0.45 -18.93 22.79
CA ALA A 172 1.39 -18.18 21.97
C ALA A 172 2.67 -19.00 21.72
N ARG A 173 3.28 -18.78 20.54
CA ARG A 173 4.58 -19.37 20.19
C ARG A 173 5.64 -18.99 21.21
N TYR A 174 6.45 -19.97 21.62
CA TYR A 174 7.62 -19.77 22.48
C TYR A 174 8.89 -19.88 21.64
N GLU A 175 9.72 -18.86 21.65
CA GLU A 175 10.96 -18.76 20.87
C GLU A 175 11.96 -17.84 21.57
N ASN A 176 13.25 -18.18 21.53
CA ASN A 176 14.32 -17.37 22.14
C ASN A 176 14.06 -17.03 23.62
N HIS A 177 13.72 -18.03 24.42
CA HIS A 177 13.47 -17.90 25.87
C HIS A 177 12.29 -17.00 26.27
N ALA A 178 11.34 -16.73 25.33
CA ALA A 178 10.18 -15.89 25.59
C ALA A 178 8.94 -16.30 24.78
N PHE A 179 7.76 -16.02 25.33
CA PHE A 179 6.53 -16.07 24.56
C PHE A 179 6.46 -14.87 23.59
N ILE A 180 6.10 -15.12 22.35
CA ILE A 180 5.82 -14.07 21.36
C ILE A 180 4.50 -13.41 21.70
N LYS A 181 4.52 -12.09 21.93
CA LYS A 181 3.38 -11.27 22.33
C LYS A 181 3.06 -10.28 21.22
N TYR A 182 2.23 -10.68 20.25
CA TYR A 182 1.85 -9.84 19.13
C TYR A 182 0.45 -9.26 19.30
N ASN A 183 0.30 -7.98 18.97
CA ASN A 183 -1.01 -7.37 18.76
C ASN A 183 -1.49 -7.62 17.33
N ASN A 184 -2.80 -7.71 17.14
CA ASN A 184 -3.43 -7.79 15.83
C ASN A 184 -3.35 -6.42 15.12
N TYR A 185 -2.76 -6.41 13.94
CA TYR A 185 -2.67 -5.23 13.07
C TYR A 185 -3.42 -5.44 11.74
N ASN A 186 -4.52 -6.20 11.76
CA ASN A 186 -5.26 -6.59 10.56
C ASN A 186 -4.42 -7.42 9.58
N LEU A 187 -3.52 -8.24 10.10
CA LEU A 187 -2.59 -9.06 9.34
C LEU A 187 -2.77 -10.54 9.69
N ASP A 188 -2.44 -11.41 8.75
CA ASP A 188 -2.40 -12.86 8.96
C ASP A 188 -1.04 -13.29 9.54
N ASP A 189 -0.67 -12.74 10.68
CA ASP A 189 0.65 -12.88 11.26
C ASP A 189 0.64 -13.21 12.76
N ILE A 190 -0.44 -13.86 13.23
CA ILE A 190 -0.49 -14.38 14.59
C ILE A 190 0.54 -15.52 14.79
N ALA A 191 1.32 -15.43 15.85
CA ALA A 191 2.31 -16.42 16.21
C ALA A 191 1.73 -17.40 17.26
N ASN A 192 1.04 -18.43 16.80
CA ASN A 192 0.49 -19.49 17.63
C ASN A 192 1.48 -20.64 17.81
N ALA A 193 1.44 -21.29 18.94
CA ALA A 193 2.06 -22.59 19.15
C ALA A 193 1.34 -23.65 18.33
N VAL A 194 2.09 -24.64 17.86
CA VAL A 194 1.53 -25.80 17.16
C VAL A 194 0.71 -26.65 18.13
N SER A 195 -0.53 -26.98 17.77
CA SER A 195 -1.48 -27.66 18.64
C SER A 195 -2.29 -28.71 17.88
N ASP A 196 -2.78 -29.69 18.61
CA ASP A 196 -3.81 -30.62 18.17
C ASP A 196 -5.17 -30.13 18.69
N PHE A 197 -6.21 -30.29 17.88
CA PHE A 197 -7.55 -29.79 18.18
C PHE A 197 -8.58 -30.93 18.15
N ASP A 198 -9.49 -30.93 19.15
CA ASP A 198 -10.69 -31.78 19.21
C ASP A 198 -11.86 -30.86 19.61
N ILE A 199 -12.81 -30.64 18.68
CA ILE A 199 -13.84 -29.62 18.83
C ILE A 199 -15.22 -30.25 18.66
N VAL A 200 -16.10 -30.03 19.62
CA VAL A 200 -17.54 -30.25 19.50
C VAL A 200 -18.17 -28.89 19.16
N PHE A 201 -18.69 -28.75 17.94
CA PHE A 201 -19.26 -27.51 17.45
C PHE A 201 -20.79 -27.66 17.30
N ARG A 202 -21.56 -26.91 18.10
CA ARG A 202 -23.02 -26.98 18.20
C ARG A 202 -23.66 -25.80 17.51
N ILE A 203 -24.40 -26.05 16.43
CA ILE A 203 -25.14 -25.01 15.69
C ILE A 203 -26.62 -25.20 15.95
N PRO A 204 -27.36 -24.21 16.43
CA PRO A 204 -28.79 -24.34 16.64
C PRO A 204 -29.52 -24.67 15.33
N SER A 205 -30.35 -25.71 15.37
CA SER A 205 -31.23 -26.08 14.26
C SER A 205 -32.53 -25.33 14.41
N PRO A 206 -32.93 -24.53 13.41
CA PRO A 206 -34.17 -23.78 13.52
C PRO A 206 -35.37 -24.73 13.59
N SER A 207 -36.23 -24.54 14.57
CA SER A 207 -37.50 -25.26 14.71
C SER A 207 -38.55 -24.68 13.77
N GLY A 208 -38.97 -25.43 12.70
CA GLY A 208 -40.05 -25.05 11.79
C GLY A 208 -39.93 -25.57 10.35
N ARG A 209 -41.07 -25.69 9.65
CA ARG A 209 -41.17 -26.28 8.31
C ARG A 209 -40.48 -25.52 7.16
N GLN A 210 -39.83 -24.33 7.40
CA GLN A 210 -39.17 -23.52 6.38
C GLN A 210 -37.70 -23.18 6.68
N THR A 211 -37.04 -23.98 7.53
CA THR A 211 -35.72 -23.63 7.99
C THR A 211 -34.63 -24.23 7.11
N LYS A 212 -33.79 -23.38 6.53
CA LYS A 212 -32.60 -23.78 5.79
C LYS A 212 -31.66 -24.51 6.75
N ASN A 213 -31.20 -25.69 6.38
CA ASN A 213 -30.13 -26.38 7.10
C ASN A 213 -28.89 -25.51 7.06
N ILE A 214 -28.37 -25.19 8.23
CA ILE A 214 -27.07 -24.48 8.34
C ILE A 214 -25.99 -25.54 8.19
N GLU A 215 -25.07 -25.30 7.27
CA GLU A 215 -23.98 -26.21 6.96
C GLU A 215 -22.64 -25.61 7.44
N LEU A 216 -21.73 -26.53 7.80
CA LEU A 216 -20.37 -26.17 8.25
C LEU A 216 -19.34 -26.70 7.28
N THR A 217 -18.41 -25.82 6.85
CA THR A 217 -17.23 -26.18 6.07
C THR A 217 -15.97 -25.82 6.86
N THR A 218 -14.96 -26.68 6.86
CA THR A 218 -13.70 -26.46 7.57
C THR A 218 -12.56 -27.25 6.92
N ASP A 219 -11.31 -26.83 7.16
CA ASP A 219 -10.08 -27.55 6.81
C ASP A 219 -9.66 -28.58 7.90
N LEU A 220 -10.49 -28.79 8.93
CA LEU A 220 -10.34 -29.86 9.88
C LEU A 220 -11.07 -31.11 9.40
N ASP A 221 -10.72 -32.28 9.92
CA ASP A 221 -11.50 -33.49 9.74
C ASP A 221 -12.83 -33.34 10.46
N SER A 222 -13.94 -33.55 9.75
CA SER A 222 -15.27 -33.28 10.26
C SER A 222 -16.21 -34.47 10.13
N GLU A 223 -16.86 -34.83 11.23
CA GLU A 223 -17.95 -35.77 11.27
C GLU A 223 -19.22 -35.05 11.73
N LYS A 224 -20.29 -35.09 10.91
CA LYS A 224 -21.61 -34.61 11.31
C LYS A 224 -22.31 -35.70 12.07
N THR A 225 -22.51 -35.48 13.36
CA THR A 225 -23.34 -36.40 14.19
C THR A 225 -24.81 -36.04 14.01
N THR A 226 -25.69 -37.02 14.10
CA THR A 226 -27.17 -36.86 14.00
C THR A 226 -27.67 -35.71 14.89
N GLN A 227 -28.71 -35.00 14.42
CA GLN A 227 -29.40 -33.98 15.21
C GLN A 227 -29.79 -34.51 16.59
N VAL A 228 -29.29 -33.89 17.63
CA VAL A 228 -29.70 -34.11 18.99
C VAL A 228 -30.46 -32.88 19.45
N GLU A 229 -31.75 -33.10 19.80
CA GLU A 229 -32.67 -31.98 20.21
C GLU A 229 -32.77 -30.89 19.12
N ASN A 230 -32.35 -29.68 19.45
CA ASN A 230 -32.43 -28.50 18.57
C ASN A 230 -31.06 -28.08 17.96
N TYR A 231 -30.06 -28.95 17.93
CA TYR A 231 -28.71 -28.66 17.47
C TYR A 231 -28.23 -29.63 16.36
N SER A 232 -27.52 -29.09 15.39
CA SER A 232 -26.63 -29.85 14.51
C SER A 232 -25.24 -29.87 15.17
N ILE A 233 -24.74 -31.07 15.47
CA ILE A 233 -23.46 -31.25 16.15
C ILE A 233 -22.41 -31.72 15.16
N TYR A 234 -21.29 -31.04 15.14
CA TYR A 234 -20.12 -31.41 14.35
C TYR A 234 -18.97 -31.74 15.28
N ARG A 235 -18.29 -32.86 15.06
CA ARG A 235 -17.02 -33.19 15.69
C ARG A 235 -15.90 -32.89 14.73
N LEU A 236 -14.97 -32.03 15.12
CA LEU A 236 -13.89 -31.54 14.28
C LEU A 236 -12.56 -31.94 14.90
N LYS A 237 -11.64 -32.48 14.11
CA LYS A 237 -10.30 -32.86 14.56
C LYS A 237 -9.24 -32.29 13.65
N GLY A 238 -8.13 -31.87 14.24
CA GLY A 238 -6.97 -31.39 13.48
C GLY A 238 -5.70 -31.61 14.25
N SER A 239 -4.70 -32.18 13.61
CA SER A 239 -3.39 -32.43 14.22
C SER A 239 -2.31 -31.53 13.63
N ASN A 240 -1.38 -31.09 14.48
CA ASN A 240 -0.19 -30.35 14.06
C ASN A 240 -0.50 -29.03 13.34
N LYS A 241 -1.50 -28.27 13.82
CA LYS A 241 -1.95 -27.01 13.23
C LYS A 241 -1.64 -25.80 14.11
N THR A 242 -1.43 -24.64 13.47
CA THR A 242 -1.31 -23.34 14.14
C THR A 242 -2.59 -22.51 14.04
N ASP A 243 -3.45 -22.83 13.06
CA ASP A 243 -4.70 -22.13 12.78
C ASP A 243 -5.63 -23.03 11.93
N PHE A 244 -6.92 -22.73 11.93
CA PHE A 244 -7.93 -23.36 11.07
C PHE A 244 -9.07 -22.39 10.79
N SER A 245 -9.87 -22.70 9.76
CA SER A 245 -11.01 -21.89 9.36
C SER A 245 -12.32 -22.68 9.51
N ILE A 246 -13.38 -22.01 9.97
CA ILE A 246 -14.74 -22.56 10.02
C ILE A 246 -15.68 -21.59 9.29
N TYR A 247 -16.46 -22.13 8.35
CA TYR A 247 -17.48 -21.40 7.61
C TYR A 247 -18.83 -22.00 7.95
N VAL A 248 -19.68 -21.20 8.59
CA VAL A 248 -21.06 -21.56 8.93
C VAL A 248 -21.98 -20.81 7.97
N GLU A 249 -22.72 -21.54 7.13
CA GLU A 249 -23.52 -20.94 6.06
C GLU A 249 -24.96 -21.47 6.03
N PRO A 250 -25.97 -20.58 5.80
CA PRO A 250 -27.38 -20.98 5.62
C PRO A 250 -27.60 -21.74 4.30
N LYS A 251 -26.64 -21.70 3.41
CA LYS A 251 -26.63 -22.41 2.12
C LYS A 251 -25.19 -22.77 1.80
N LEU A 252 -24.91 -24.04 1.60
CA LEU A 252 -23.58 -24.52 1.23
C LEU A 252 -23.10 -23.84 -0.06
N SER A 253 -21.98 -23.15 0.04
CA SER A 253 -21.33 -22.49 -1.09
C SER A 253 -20.06 -23.20 -1.54
N PHE A 254 -19.48 -24.05 -0.71
CA PHE A 254 -18.25 -24.78 -0.98
C PHE A 254 -18.50 -26.05 -1.80
N LEU A 255 -17.65 -26.25 -2.80
CA LEU A 255 -17.56 -27.49 -3.56
C LEU A 255 -16.29 -28.24 -3.17
N SER A 256 -16.34 -29.57 -3.16
CA SER A 256 -15.22 -30.45 -2.85
C SER A 256 -14.62 -31.00 -4.14
N TYR A 257 -13.30 -30.86 -4.27
CA TYR A 257 -12.48 -31.44 -5.34
C TYR A 257 -11.41 -32.31 -4.70
N LYS A 258 -11.53 -33.65 -4.90
CA LYS A 258 -10.64 -34.62 -4.27
C LYS A 258 -9.72 -35.25 -5.31
N ASN A 259 -8.43 -35.24 -5.06
CA ASN A 259 -7.45 -36.01 -5.82
C ASN A 259 -6.68 -36.98 -4.90
N SER A 260 -5.65 -37.65 -5.42
CA SER A 260 -4.84 -38.62 -4.66
C SER A 260 -4.00 -37.99 -3.53
N SER A 261 -3.91 -36.68 -3.47
CA SER A 261 -3.02 -35.98 -2.53
C SER A 261 -3.76 -35.19 -1.47
N VAL A 262 -4.87 -34.51 -1.83
CA VAL A 262 -5.59 -33.61 -0.94
C VAL A 262 -7.04 -33.40 -1.41
N GLU A 263 -7.93 -33.13 -0.48
CA GLU A 263 -9.28 -32.63 -0.74
C GLU A 263 -9.29 -31.11 -0.67
N VAL A 264 -9.63 -30.44 -1.76
CA VAL A 264 -9.76 -28.98 -1.83
C VAL A 264 -11.22 -28.59 -1.71
N LEU A 265 -11.55 -27.82 -0.68
CA LEU A 265 -12.87 -27.22 -0.45
C LEU A 265 -12.83 -25.76 -0.92
N THR A 266 -13.61 -25.40 -1.94
CA THR A 266 -13.58 -24.03 -2.48
C THR A 266 -14.96 -23.48 -2.83
N ASN A 267 -15.18 -22.20 -2.51
CA ASN A 267 -16.29 -21.38 -2.99
C ASN A 267 -15.80 -20.20 -3.85
N LEU A 268 -14.56 -20.29 -4.35
CA LEU A 268 -13.97 -19.25 -5.17
C LEU A 268 -14.77 -19.04 -6.46
N LYS A 269 -15.21 -17.83 -6.69
CA LYS A 269 -16.01 -17.47 -7.86
C LYS A 269 -15.14 -17.47 -9.12
N GLY A 270 -15.50 -18.34 -10.07
CA GLY A 270 -14.94 -18.37 -11.42
C GLY A 270 -15.93 -17.76 -12.41
N TYR A 271 -15.43 -16.89 -13.30
CA TYR A 271 -16.27 -16.33 -14.34
C TYR A 271 -16.37 -17.35 -15.50
N LYS A 272 -17.55 -17.91 -15.74
CA LYS A 272 -17.86 -18.84 -16.85
C LYS A 272 -17.13 -20.22 -16.90
N ALA A 273 -16.19 -20.52 -16.00
CA ALA A 273 -15.60 -21.86 -15.96
C ALA A 273 -16.62 -22.88 -15.43
N ASP A 274 -16.84 -23.96 -16.15
CA ASP A 274 -17.66 -25.08 -15.65
C ASP A 274 -16.94 -25.90 -14.58
N GLU A 275 -17.66 -26.78 -13.90
CA GLU A 275 -17.10 -27.56 -12.78
C GLU A 275 -15.97 -28.50 -13.21
N ILE A 276 -16.01 -29.03 -14.42
CA ILE A 276 -14.98 -29.92 -14.97
C ILE A 276 -13.69 -29.14 -15.23
N GLN A 277 -13.83 -27.96 -15.84
CA GLN A 277 -12.69 -27.08 -16.10
C GLN A 277 -12.02 -26.63 -14.78
N LYS A 278 -12.80 -26.30 -13.75
CA LYS A 278 -12.29 -25.99 -12.41
C LYS A 278 -11.54 -27.18 -11.81
N ALA A 279 -12.10 -28.39 -11.90
CA ALA A 279 -11.44 -29.58 -11.40
C ALA A 279 -10.08 -29.83 -12.06
N ILE A 280 -9.98 -29.69 -13.39
CA ILE A 280 -8.72 -29.84 -14.13
C ILE A 280 -7.68 -28.80 -13.69
N VAL A 281 -8.10 -27.53 -13.53
CA VAL A 281 -7.22 -26.44 -13.07
C VAL A 281 -6.73 -26.71 -11.66
N ILE A 282 -7.62 -27.08 -10.75
CA ILE A 282 -7.29 -27.37 -9.36
C ILE A 282 -6.29 -28.54 -9.27
N ASP A 283 -6.53 -29.61 -10.01
CA ASP A 283 -5.66 -30.78 -10.04
C ASP A 283 -4.25 -30.44 -10.56
N ARG A 284 -4.18 -29.66 -11.64
CA ARG A 284 -2.90 -29.16 -12.18
C ARG A 284 -2.12 -28.34 -11.17
N ILE A 285 -2.78 -27.42 -10.44
CA ILE A 285 -2.14 -26.56 -9.43
C ILE A 285 -1.65 -27.39 -8.24
N VAL A 286 -2.46 -28.34 -7.77
CA VAL A 286 -2.07 -29.22 -6.65
C VAL A 286 -0.85 -30.06 -7.03
N ASN A 287 -0.87 -30.67 -8.22
CA ASN A 287 0.25 -31.49 -8.71
C ASN A 287 1.53 -30.66 -8.89
N PHE A 288 1.43 -29.48 -9.49
CA PHE A 288 2.56 -28.56 -9.62
C PHE A 288 3.14 -28.15 -8.28
N THR A 289 2.28 -27.83 -7.30
CA THR A 289 2.72 -27.45 -5.95
C THR A 289 3.44 -28.60 -5.25
N ASN A 290 2.88 -29.82 -5.37
CA ASN A 290 3.50 -31.04 -4.79
C ASN A 290 4.88 -31.33 -5.39
N GLN A 291 5.07 -31.08 -6.67
CA GLN A 291 6.37 -31.29 -7.34
C GLN A 291 7.41 -30.23 -6.92
N LEU A 292 7.02 -28.98 -6.79
CA LEU A 292 7.93 -27.89 -6.55
C LEU A 292 8.23 -27.64 -5.06
N ILE A 293 7.24 -27.82 -4.18
CA ILE A 293 7.35 -27.55 -2.73
C ILE A 293 7.38 -28.86 -1.93
N GLY A 294 6.47 -29.80 -2.25
CA GLY A 294 6.27 -31.05 -1.53
C GLY A 294 4.78 -31.36 -1.31
N LYS A 295 4.48 -32.55 -0.82
CA LYS A 295 3.10 -32.98 -0.54
C LYS A 295 2.67 -32.48 0.85
N SER A 296 1.46 -31.89 0.94
CA SER A 296 0.89 -31.49 2.24
C SER A 296 0.66 -32.72 3.15
N PRO A 297 0.99 -32.63 4.45
CA PRO A 297 0.61 -33.66 5.43
C PRO A 297 -0.88 -33.59 5.80
N HIS A 298 -1.58 -32.50 5.47
CA HIS A 298 -2.99 -32.33 5.76
C HIS A 298 -3.85 -32.83 4.60
N GLU A 299 -4.90 -33.57 4.92
CA GLU A 299 -5.79 -34.17 3.93
C GLU A 299 -6.74 -33.15 3.28
N LYS A 300 -7.01 -32.02 3.95
CA LYS A 300 -7.93 -30.97 3.47
C LYS A 300 -7.29 -29.60 3.44
N ILE A 301 -7.64 -28.81 2.43
CA ILE A 301 -7.29 -27.40 2.31
C ILE A 301 -8.52 -26.61 1.84
N THR A 302 -8.85 -25.54 2.56
CA THR A 302 -9.90 -24.60 2.13
C THR A 302 -9.30 -23.49 1.25
N VAL A 303 -10.03 -23.11 0.20
CA VAL A 303 -9.70 -21.97 -0.69
C VAL A 303 -10.97 -21.14 -0.84
N SER A 304 -11.15 -20.15 0.03
CA SER A 304 -12.39 -19.38 0.08
C SER A 304 -12.33 -18.07 -0.71
N GLN A 305 -13.51 -17.60 -1.11
CA GLN A 305 -13.65 -16.26 -1.68
C GLN A 305 -13.25 -15.17 -0.66
N ALA A 306 -13.53 -15.39 0.64
CA ALA A 306 -13.13 -14.47 1.71
C ALA A 306 -11.60 -14.33 1.82
N ASP A 307 -10.86 -15.44 1.71
CA ASP A 307 -9.38 -15.42 1.69
C ASP A 307 -8.85 -14.62 0.50
N TYR A 308 -9.45 -14.83 -0.67
CA TYR A 308 -9.05 -14.10 -1.87
C TYR A 308 -9.35 -12.61 -1.75
N ASP A 309 -10.56 -12.23 -1.30
CA ASP A 309 -10.98 -10.82 -1.19
C ASP A 309 -10.15 -10.06 -0.15
N ARG A 310 -9.69 -10.75 0.90
CA ARG A 310 -8.76 -10.18 1.89
C ARG A 310 -7.38 -9.88 1.29
N ASN A 311 -6.90 -10.69 0.38
CA ASN A 311 -5.58 -10.52 -0.25
C ASN A 311 -5.64 -10.83 -1.75
N PRO A 312 -6.32 -9.97 -2.54
CA PRO A 312 -6.53 -10.20 -3.96
C PRO A 312 -5.23 -10.08 -4.76
N PHE A 313 -5.21 -10.67 -5.94
CA PHE A 313 -4.13 -10.43 -6.90
C PHE A 313 -4.26 -9.01 -7.46
N TYR A 314 -3.21 -8.19 -7.24
CA TYR A 314 -3.23 -6.80 -7.66
C TYR A 314 -3.33 -6.66 -9.19
N GLY A 315 -4.20 -5.78 -9.65
CA GLY A 315 -4.47 -5.55 -11.08
C GLY A 315 -5.66 -6.32 -11.64
N LEU A 316 -5.87 -7.57 -11.25
CA LEU A 316 -7.00 -8.37 -11.78
C LEU A 316 -8.36 -7.91 -11.27
N ASN A 317 -8.48 -7.59 -9.99
CA ASN A 317 -9.73 -7.14 -9.37
C ASN A 317 -10.03 -5.65 -9.61
N GLN A 318 -9.08 -4.91 -10.15
CA GLN A 318 -9.23 -3.46 -10.36
C GLN A 318 -9.71 -3.11 -11.77
N MET A 319 -9.78 -4.10 -12.66
CA MET A 319 -10.28 -3.89 -14.00
C MET A 319 -11.80 -3.99 -14.03
N PRO A 320 -12.49 -3.05 -14.74
CA PRO A 320 -13.92 -3.16 -14.97
C PRO A 320 -14.26 -4.47 -15.67
N THR A 321 -15.36 -5.11 -15.28
CA THR A 321 -15.76 -6.44 -15.80
C THR A 321 -15.94 -6.49 -17.31
N PHE A 322 -16.28 -5.36 -17.96
CA PHE A 322 -16.39 -5.27 -19.41
C PHE A 322 -15.03 -5.17 -20.14
N LEU A 323 -13.96 -4.90 -19.40
CA LEU A 323 -12.58 -4.87 -19.89
C LEU A 323 -11.80 -6.08 -19.36
N VAL A 324 -12.35 -7.29 -19.49
CA VAL A 324 -11.65 -8.50 -19.05
C VAL A 324 -10.69 -8.95 -20.17
N PRO A 325 -9.39 -8.63 -20.07
CA PRO A 325 -8.43 -8.90 -21.15
C PRO A 325 -7.92 -10.34 -21.18
N PHE A 326 -8.25 -11.13 -20.15
CA PHE A 326 -7.75 -12.49 -20.00
C PHE A 326 -8.83 -13.53 -20.30
N PRO A 327 -8.45 -14.75 -20.73
CA PRO A 327 -9.38 -15.88 -20.78
C PRO A 327 -9.97 -16.19 -19.40
N ASP A 328 -11.22 -16.64 -19.35
CA ASP A 328 -11.92 -16.90 -18.08
C ASP A 328 -11.20 -17.91 -17.19
N ASN A 329 -10.64 -18.96 -17.78
CA ASN A 329 -9.88 -19.98 -17.04
C ASN A 329 -8.62 -19.40 -16.42
N PHE A 330 -7.87 -18.55 -17.10
CA PHE A 330 -6.67 -17.93 -16.58
C PHE A 330 -6.95 -17.07 -15.34
N LEU A 331 -8.04 -16.29 -15.36
CA LEU A 331 -8.43 -15.48 -14.20
C LEU A 331 -8.75 -16.34 -12.97
N PHE A 332 -9.55 -17.39 -13.16
CA PHE A 332 -9.84 -18.34 -12.08
C PHE A 332 -8.57 -19.01 -11.59
N GLU A 333 -7.74 -19.47 -12.50
CA GLU A 333 -6.51 -20.22 -12.22
C GLU A 333 -5.50 -19.40 -11.41
N ILE A 334 -5.25 -18.14 -11.78
CA ILE A 334 -4.34 -17.25 -11.01
C ILE A 334 -4.91 -16.88 -9.65
N LYS A 335 -6.22 -16.64 -9.56
CA LYS A 335 -6.90 -16.41 -8.27
C LYS A 335 -6.80 -17.62 -7.36
N PHE A 336 -7.09 -18.79 -7.91
CA PHE A 336 -7.02 -20.05 -7.17
C PHE A 336 -5.57 -20.36 -6.75
N LEU A 337 -4.61 -20.31 -7.67
CA LEU A 337 -3.20 -20.55 -7.40
C LEU A 337 -2.69 -19.68 -6.25
N LYS A 338 -2.96 -18.36 -6.29
CA LYS A 338 -2.53 -17.46 -5.23
C LYS A 338 -3.12 -17.81 -3.88
N THR A 339 -4.44 -18.06 -3.81
CA THR A 339 -5.14 -18.33 -2.56
C THR A 339 -4.76 -19.70 -2.01
N TYR A 340 -4.67 -20.71 -2.88
CA TYR A 340 -4.23 -22.04 -2.54
C TYR A 340 -2.81 -22.03 -1.95
N LEU A 341 -1.85 -21.40 -2.62
CA LEU A 341 -0.47 -21.32 -2.13
C LEU A 341 -0.39 -20.59 -0.78
N ASN A 342 -1.17 -19.51 -0.60
CA ASN A 342 -1.19 -18.80 0.68
C ASN A 342 -1.63 -19.72 1.83
N ASN A 343 -2.72 -20.48 1.64
CA ASN A 343 -3.25 -21.36 2.66
C ASN A 343 -2.37 -22.62 2.81
N TYR A 344 -1.85 -23.14 1.70
CA TYR A 344 -0.91 -24.25 1.71
C TYR A 344 0.34 -23.92 2.54
N LEU A 345 1.01 -22.78 2.26
CA LEU A 345 2.22 -22.41 2.97
C LEU A 345 1.96 -22.14 4.46
N LYS A 346 0.86 -21.46 4.81
CA LYS A 346 0.49 -21.22 6.21
C LYS A 346 0.24 -22.49 6.99
N ASN A 347 -0.36 -23.52 6.36
CA ASN A 347 -0.63 -24.79 7.00
C ASN A 347 0.61 -25.68 7.14
N ASN A 348 1.60 -25.51 6.26
CA ASN A 348 2.74 -26.42 6.18
C ASN A 348 4.06 -25.84 6.72
N LEU A 349 4.22 -24.51 6.75
CA LEU A 349 5.41 -23.88 7.30
C LEU A 349 5.16 -23.42 8.74
N LYS A 350 6.07 -23.73 9.65
CA LYS A 350 5.99 -23.40 11.07
C LYS A 350 6.98 -22.32 11.46
N LEU A 351 7.07 -21.27 10.64
CA LEU A 351 7.85 -20.04 10.86
C LEU A 351 7.07 -19.03 11.69
N ASP A 352 7.77 -18.02 12.23
CA ASP A 352 7.11 -16.81 12.73
C ASP A 352 6.52 -16.01 11.55
N PRO A 353 5.18 -15.94 11.41
CA PRO A 353 4.57 -15.35 10.21
C PRO A 353 4.72 -13.82 10.14
N ARG A 354 5.13 -13.15 11.23
CA ARG A 354 5.41 -11.72 11.26
C ARG A 354 6.85 -11.41 10.92
N LYS A 355 7.77 -12.08 11.57
CA LYS A 355 9.21 -11.86 11.45
C LYS A 355 9.75 -12.46 10.14
N ASP A 356 9.33 -13.67 9.82
CA ASP A 356 9.82 -14.45 8.67
C ASP A 356 8.85 -14.38 7.47
N SER A 357 7.99 -13.37 7.41
CA SER A 357 6.96 -13.21 6.38
C SER A 357 7.51 -13.24 4.96
N TRP A 358 8.74 -12.75 4.74
CA TRP A 358 9.38 -12.74 3.43
C TRP A 358 9.62 -14.14 2.85
N ILE A 359 9.77 -15.18 3.70
CA ILE A 359 9.94 -16.57 3.24
C ILE A 359 8.62 -17.10 2.68
N TYR A 360 7.50 -16.89 3.41
CA TYR A 360 6.17 -17.24 2.92
C TYR A 360 5.85 -16.56 1.59
N ASP A 361 6.07 -15.25 1.55
CA ASP A 361 5.81 -14.42 0.37
C ASP A 361 6.75 -14.76 -0.80
N GLY A 362 8.03 -15.03 -0.49
CA GLY A 362 9.05 -15.41 -1.46
C GLY A 362 8.72 -16.73 -2.15
N ILE A 363 8.41 -17.78 -1.37
CA ILE A 363 8.05 -19.10 -1.90
C ILE A 363 6.74 -19.02 -2.70
N GLN A 364 5.74 -18.26 -2.21
CA GLN A 364 4.48 -18.07 -2.94
C GLN A 364 4.73 -17.47 -4.34
N ILE A 365 5.44 -16.35 -4.41
CA ILE A 365 5.66 -15.65 -5.69
C ILE A 365 6.62 -16.42 -6.59
N TYR A 366 7.68 -17.04 -6.04
CA TYR A 366 8.55 -17.95 -6.78
C TYR A 366 7.74 -19.03 -7.49
N THR A 367 6.87 -19.72 -6.75
CA THR A 367 6.00 -20.78 -7.29
C THR A 367 5.04 -20.24 -8.35
N MET A 368 4.43 -19.06 -8.13
CA MET A 368 3.53 -18.45 -9.10
C MET A 368 4.25 -18.07 -10.41
N VAL A 369 5.47 -17.55 -10.32
CA VAL A 369 6.28 -17.19 -11.50
C VAL A 369 6.62 -18.46 -12.30
N ARG A 370 7.12 -19.51 -11.63
CA ARG A 370 7.45 -20.79 -12.30
C ARG A 370 6.21 -21.44 -12.92
N TYR A 371 5.05 -21.36 -12.25
CA TYR A 371 3.80 -21.85 -12.79
C TYR A 371 3.38 -21.15 -14.10
N VAL A 372 3.49 -19.82 -14.14
CA VAL A 372 3.14 -19.03 -15.32
C VAL A 372 4.16 -19.26 -16.45
N GLU A 373 5.44 -19.38 -16.15
CA GLU A 373 6.49 -19.71 -17.13
C GLU A 373 6.23 -21.05 -17.82
N GLU A 374 5.81 -22.06 -17.07
CA GLU A 374 5.53 -23.39 -17.60
C GLU A 374 4.22 -23.47 -18.39
N ASN A 375 3.14 -22.90 -17.83
CA ASN A 375 1.79 -23.09 -18.39
C ASN A 375 1.34 -21.96 -19.32
N TYR A 376 1.90 -20.74 -19.20
CA TYR A 376 1.48 -19.52 -19.91
C TYR A 376 2.66 -18.65 -20.36
N PRO A 377 3.69 -19.21 -21.06
CA PRO A 377 4.94 -18.49 -21.37
C PRO A 377 4.75 -17.22 -22.23
N ASN A 378 3.66 -17.14 -23.00
CA ASN A 378 3.36 -16.00 -23.86
C ASN A 378 2.27 -15.07 -23.31
N CYS A 379 1.87 -15.24 -22.05
CA CYS A 379 0.82 -14.40 -21.46
C CYS A 379 1.34 -12.98 -21.21
N LYS A 380 0.62 -11.98 -21.73
CA LYS A 380 0.93 -10.58 -21.51
C LYS A 380 0.25 -10.05 -20.22
N MET A 381 0.88 -9.07 -19.57
CA MET A 381 0.36 -8.44 -18.34
C MET A 381 -1.04 -7.84 -18.54
N THR A 382 -1.35 -7.38 -19.75
CA THR A 382 -2.65 -6.81 -20.12
C THR A 382 -3.50 -7.75 -20.99
N GLY A 383 -3.15 -9.05 -21.04
CA GLY A 383 -3.90 -10.06 -21.78
C GLY A 383 -4.11 -9.71 -23.26
N SER A 384 -5.32 -9.91 -23.77
CA SER A 384 -5.66 -9.72 -25.19
C SER A 384 -5.65 -8.26 -25.67
N ILE A 385 -5.60 -7.28 -24.76
CA ILE A 385 -5.52 -5.85 -25.14
C ILE A 385 -4.23 -5.58 -25.93
N SER A 386 -3.12 -6.24 -25.57
CA SER A 386 -1.81 -6.12 -26.25
C SER A 386 -1.87 -6.43 -27.74
N ASN A 387 -2.79 -7.30 -28.16
CA ASN A 387 -2.90 -7.76 -29.56
C ASN A 387 -3.58 -6.74 -30.48
N ARG A 388 -4.22 -5.69 -29.95
CA ARG A 388 -4.91 -4.68 -30.74
C ARG A 388 -3.91 -3.73 -31.40
N LYS A 389 -4.03 -3.49 -32.72
CA LYS A 389 -3.11 -2.67 -33.54
C LYS A 389 -2.87 -1.28 -32.94
N LEU A 390 -3.90 -0.65 -32.35
CA LEU A 390 -3.84 0.67 -31.72
C LEU A 390 -2.85 0.75 -30.55
N PHE A 391 -2.61 -0.35 -29.86
CA PHE A 391 -1.84 -0.40 -28.61
C PHE A 391 -0.45 -1.03 -28.75
N LYS A 392 -0.08 -1.53 -29.94
CA LYS A 392 1.23 -2.18 -30.19
C LYS A 392 2.44 -1.32 -29.85
N GLY A 393 2.31 0.02 -29.89
CA GLY A 393 3.39 0.97 -29.57
C GLY A 393 3.60 1.22 -28.08
N ILE A 394 2.67 0.82 -27.22
CA ILE A 394 2.69 1.11 -25.78
C ILE A 394 3.48 0.01 -25.08
N HIS A 395 4.58 0.37 -24.43
CA HIS A 395 5.49 -0.58 -23.77
C HIS A 395 4.80 -1.35 -22.64
N LEU A 396 4.04 -0.64 -21.79
CA LEU A 396 3.26 -1.24 -20.69
C LEU A 396 2.38 -2.40 -21.14
N LEU A 397 1.75 -2.28 -22.31
CA LEU A 397 0.80 -3.28 -22.83
C LEU A 397 1.50 -4.51 -23.44
N ASN A 398 2.80 -4.41 -23.71
CA ASN A 398 3.60 -5.49 -24.31
C ASN A 398 4.42 -6.29 -23.28
N LEU A 399 4.40 -5.89 -22.01
CA LEU A 399 5.10 -6.62 -20.96
C LEU A 399 4.55 -8.04 -20.79
N ASP A 400 5.44 -8.99 -20.54
CA ASP A 400 5.07 -10.34 -20.14
C ASP A 400 4.42 -10.34 -18.75
N PHE A 401 3.55 -11.32 -18.49
CA PHE A 401 2.79 -11.35 -17.23
C PHE A 401 3.70 -11.30 -16.00
N ASN A 402 4.82 -12.01 -16.03
CA ASN A 402 5.75 -12.04 -14.88
C ASN A 402 6.58 -10.77 -14.72
N GLU A 403 6.68 -9.89 -15.72
CA GLU A 403 7.42 -8.63 -15.59
C GLU A 403 6.76 -7.65 -14.59
N GLN A 404 5.45 -7.83 -14.29
CA GLN A 404 4.76 -7.03 -13.29
C GLN A 404 5.40 -7.11 -11.90
N TYR A 405 5.99 -8.25 -11.54
CA TYR A 405 6.60 -8.42 -10.22
C TYR A 405 7.79 -7.46 -10.03
N SER A 406 8.67 -7.37 -11.01
CA SER A 406 9.77 -6.39 -11.02
C SER A 406 9.26 -4.95 -11.05
N TYR A 407 8.25 -4.69 -11.86
CA TYR A 407 7.69 -3.37 -12.02
C TYR A 407 7.10 -2.79 -10.71
N PHE A 408 6.29 -3.54 -9.98
CA PHE A 408 5.69 -3.04 -8.73
C PHE A 408 6.70 -2.87 -7.59
N TYR A 409 7.75 -3.68 -7.54
CA TYR A 409 8.89 -3.43 -6.66
C TYR A 409 9.58 -2.11 -7.03
N LEU A 410 9.93 -1.91 -8.32
CA LEU A 410 10.58 -0.70 -8.80
C LEU A 410 9.73 0.56 -8.58
N LEU A 411 8.41 0.46 -8.64
CA LEU A 411 7.51 1.57 -8.33
C LEU A 411 7.76 2.13 -6.92
N MET A 412 7.97 1.25 -5.94
CA MET A 412 8.25 1.68 -4.56
C MET A 412 9.71 2.10 -4.38
N ALA A 413 10.65 1.40 -4.99
CA ALA A 413 12.07 1.76 -4.96
C ALA A 413 12.31 3.16 -5.57
N ARG A 414 11.68 3.46 -6.73
CA ARG A 414 11.75 4.76 -7.41
C ARG A 414 11.02 5.89 -6.68
N LYS A 415 10.10 5.57 -5.77
CA LYS A 415 9.48 6.53 -4.86
C LYS A 415 10.24 6.69 -3.55
N ASN A 416 11.35 5.97 -3.38
CA ASN A 416 12.11 5.88 -2.14
C ASN A 416 11.26 5.41 -0.93
N LEU A 417 10.30 4.49 -1.18
CA LEU A 417 9.34 3.96 -0.19
C LEU A 417 9.46 2.44 0.01
N ASP A 418 10.38 1.76 -0.66
CA ASP A 418 10.67 0.35 -0.42
C ASP A 418 11.27 0.14 0.97
N GLN A 419 11.06 -1.04 1.54
CA GLN A 419 11.52 -1.42 2.88
C GLN A 419 12.30 -2.73 2.82
N PRO A 420 13.21 -3.02 3.79
CA PRO A 420 13.90 -4.31 3.86
C PRO A 420 12.92 -5.48 3.93
N LEU A 421 13.27 -6.61 3.33
CA LEU A 421 12.43 -7.82 3.36
C LEU A 421 12.36 -8.44 4.76
N SER A 422 13.41 -8.29 5.56
CA SER A 422 13.47 -8.75 6.95
C SER A 422 12.66 -7.86 7.93
N TYR A 423 12.05 -6.75 7.47
CA TYR A 423 11.20 -5.97 8.36
C TYR A 423 9.97 -6.79 8.78
N PRO A 424 9.61 -6.76 10.08
CA PRO A 424 8.38 -7.39 10.55
C PRO A 424 7.18 -6.87 9.78
N LYS A 425 6.27 -7.78 9.40
CA LYS A 425 5.11 -7.52 8.56
C LYS A 425 4.28 -6.32 9.03
N ASN A 426 4.10 -6.16 10.34
CA ASN A 426 3.36 -5.05 10.94
C ASN A 426 4.06 -3.68 10.83
N LYS A 427 5.35 -3.63 10.45
CA LYS A 427 6.11 -2.39 10.19
C LYS A 427 6.05 -1.94 8.73
N LEU A 428 5.59 -2.80 7.84
CA LEU A 428 5.49 -2.47 6.42
C LEU A 428 4.30 -1.54 6.17
N ILE A 429 4.48 -0.60 5.23
CA ILE A 429 3.34 0.15 4.69
C ILE A 429 2.47 -0.77 3.85
N LYS A 430 1.17 -0.49 3.78
CA LYS A 430 0.17 -1.39 3.17
C LYS A 430 0.55 -1.90 1.78
N PHE A 431 1.05 -1.03 0.90
CA PHE A 431 1.43 -1.42 -0.45
C PHE A 431 2.65 -2.35 -0.47
N ASN A 432 3.63 -2.14 0.40
CA ASN A 432 4.77 -3.04 0.55
C ASN A 432 4.33 -4.38 1.14
N GLU A 433 3.52 -4.35 2.20
CA GLU A 433 3.01 -5.56 2.86
C GLU A 433 2.23 -6.45 1.91
N GLN A 434 1.35 -5.87 1.08
CA GLN A 434 0.46 -6.63 0.22
C GLN A 434 1.06 -6.96 -1.16
N ILE A 435 1.99 -6.15 -1.68
CA ILE A 435 2.44 -6.21 -3.07
C ILE A 435 3.97 -6.14 -3.18
N ALA A 436 4.58 -4.97 -2.95
CA ALA A 436 5.95 -4.72 -3.41
C ALA A 436 7.01 -5.56 -2.70
N SER A 437 6.91 -5.75 -1.36
CA SER A 437 7.84 -6.61 -0.63
C SER A 437 7.64 -8.08 -0.96
N LYS A 438 6.39 -8.54 -1.14
CA LYS A 438 6.10 -9.90 -1.59
C LYS A 438 6.74 -10.20 -2.94
N TYR A 439 6.56 -9.30 -3.89
CA TYR A 439 7.10 -9.45 -5.24
C TYR A 439 8.63 -9.42 -5.22
N ARG A 440 9.22 -8.49 -4.46
CA ARG A 440 10.68 -8.46 -4.28
C ARG A 440 11.21 -9.75 -3.65
N ALA A 441 10.51 -10.33 -2.66
CA ALA A 441 10.91 -11.58 -2.04
C ALA A 441 10.96 -12.74 -3.04
N GLY A 442 9.91 -12.91 -3.87
CA GLY A 442 9.89 -13.92 -4.92
C GLY A 442 10.98 -13.72 -5.99
N LEU A 443 11.14 -12.48 -6.47
CA LEU A 443 12.21 -12.13 -7.41
C LEU A 443 13.59 -12.42 -6.82
N SER A 444 13.78 -12.23 -5.52
CA SER A 444 15.04 -12.52 -4.84
C SER A 444 15.36 -14.02 -4.85
N LEU A 445 14.34 -14.88 -4.62
CA LEU A 445 14.52 -16.33 -4.72
C LEU A 445 14.83 -16.77 -6.17
N ILE A 446 14.17 -16.17 -7.16
CA ILE A 446 14.46 -16.40 -8.58
C ILE A 446 15.89 -15.99 -8.92
N TYR A 447 16.31 -14.81 -8.44
CA TYR A 447 17.67 -14.33 -8.64
C TYR A 447 18.71 -15.31 -8.09
N LEU A 448 18.50 -15.81 -6.88
CA LEU A 448 19.42 -16.77 -6.26
C LEU A 448 19.43 -18.10 -7.03
N ASP A 449 18.26 -18.60 -7.45
CA ASP A 449 18.09 -19.83 -8.22
C ASP A 449 18.80 -19.75 -9.58
N ASP A 450 18.63 -18.64 -10.29
CA ASP A 450 19.27 -18.43 -11.60
C ASP A 450 20.79 -18.21 -11.49
N PHE A 451 21.29 -17.64 -10.39
CA PHE A 451 22.72 -17.50 -10.12
C PHE A 451 23.39 -18.83 -9.78
N LEU A 452 22.74 -19.65 -8.96
CA LEU A 452 23.27 -20.94 -8.52
C LEU A 452 23.05 -22.06 -9.54
N GLY A 453 22.03 -21.92 -10.38
CA GLY A 453 21.60 -22.89 -11.39
C GLY A 453 20.40 -23.72 -10.91
N GLN A 454 19.37 -23.79 -11.76
CA GLN A 454 18.20 -24.62 -11.49
C GLN A 454 18.57 -26.11 -11.44
N PRO A 455 17.95 -26.93 -10.53
CA PRO A 455 16.81 -26.65 -9.65
C PRO A 455 17.21 -26.37 -8.18
N PHE A 456 18.19 -25.51 -7.92
CA PHE A 456 18.70 -25.24 -6.56
C PHE A 456 17.60 -24.85 -5.58
N MET A 457 16.79 -23.86 -5.95
CA MET A 457 15.78 -23.30 -5.04
C MET A 457 14.62 -24.27 -4.77
N SER A 458 14.12 -24.97 -5.78
CA SER A 458 13.02 -25.93 -5.58
C SER A 458 13.46 -27.11 -4.68
N ASN A 459 14.70 -27.60 -4.85
CA ASN A 459 15.25 -28.64 -3.97
C ASN A 459 15.37 -28.15 -2.51
N SER A 460 15.84 -26.94 -2.32
CA SER A 460 15.97 -26.32 -0.98
C SER A 460 14.61 -26.09 -0.34
N ILE A 461 13.62 -25.61 -1.08
CA ILE A 461 12.25 -25.42 -0.59
C ILE A 461 11.66 -26.77 -0.15
N THR A 462 11.80 -27.83 -0.93
CA THR A 462 11.31 -29.17 -0.59
C THR A 462 11.98 -29.73 0.68
N GLN A 463 13.28 -29.52 0.84
CA GLN A 463 14.00 -29.90 2.07
C GLN A 463 13.50 -29.09 3.28
N PHE A 464 13.29 -27.79 3.12
CA PHE A 464 12.77 -26.93 4.16
C PHE A 464 11.34 -27.28 4.54
N HIS A 465 10.49 -27.59 3.57
CA HIS A 465 9.14 -28.10 3.82
C HIS A 465 9.18 -29.40 4.66
N THR A 466 10.06 -30.33 4.33
CA THR A 466 10.23 -31.58 5.10
C THR A 466 10.72 -31.33 6.54
N LEU A 467 11.57 -30.33 6.75
CA LEU A 467 12.04 -29.91 8.08
C LEU A 467 10.86 -29.37 8.92
N ASN A 468 10.00 -28.55 8.32
CA ASN A 468 8.81 -27.98 8.97
C ASN A 468 7.76 -29.03 9.40
N HIS A 469 7.74 -30.23 8.81
CA HIS A 469 6.88 -31.30 9.28
C HIS A 469 7.32 -31.85 10.63
N LYS A 470 8.63 -31.80 10.93
CA LYS A 470 9.22 -32.42 12.12
C LYS A 470 9.29 -31.47 13.32
N SER A 471 9.51 -30.17 13.07
CA SER A 471 9.76 -29.20 14.13
C SER A 471 9.32 -27.79 13.74
N GLN A 472 9.16 -26.93 14.74
CA GLN A 472 9.07 -25.49 14.56
C GLN A 472 10.39 -24.97 13.99
N THR A 473 10.33 -24.10 12.97
CA THR A 473 11.50 -23.55 12.28
C THR A 473 11.55 -22.03 12.39
N THR A 474 12.69 -21.47 12.07
CA THR A 474 12.98 -20.03 12.03
C THR A 474 13.54 -19.62 10.67
N GLY A 475 13.61 -18.32 10.40
CA GLY A 475 14.26 -17.78 9.22
C GLY A 475 15.76 -18.16 9.14
N ASN A 476 16.42 -18.31 10.30
CA ASN A 476 17.80 -18.75 10.37
C ASN A 476 17.98 -20.21 9.90
N ASP A 477 17.00 -21.08 10.17
CA ASP A 477 17.04 -22.46 9.66
C ASP A 477 16.95 -22.50 8.14
N PHE A 478 16.14 -21.62 7.53
CA PHE A 478 16.09 -21.48 6.07
C PHE A 478 17.40 -20.93 5.51
N GLU A 479 18.00 -19.91 6.13
CA GLU A 479 19.29 -19.36 5.74
C GLU A 479 20.40 -20.41 5.80
N ASN A 480 20.49 -21.14 6.92
CA ASN A 480 21.49 -22.21 7.10
C ASN A 480 21.33 -23.32 6.09
N LEU A 481 20.08 -23.71 5.79
CA LEU A 481 19.79 -24.71 4.78
C LEU A 481 20.26 -24.26 3.37
N LEU A 482 19.95 -23.03 2.97
CA LEU A 482 20.41 -22.50 1.70
C LEU A 482 21.93 -22.44 1.61
N LYS A 483 22.62 -22.02 2.67
CA LYS A 483 24.08 -21.99 2.75
C LYS A 483 24.70 -23.38 2.68
N SER A 484 24.08 -24.38 3.29
CA SER A 484 24.59 -25.77 3.28
C SER A 484 24.42 -26.47 1.93
N ASN A 485 23.49 -26.02 1.10
CA ASN A 485 23.19 -26.60 -0.21
C ASN A 485 24.10 -26.06 -1.34
N THR A 486 25.02 -25.13 -1.05
CA THR A 486 25.93 -24.55 -2.04
C THR A 486 27.32 -24.31 -1.49
N ASN A 487 28.35 -24.45 -2.36
CA ASN A 487 29.73 -24.08 -2.04
C ASN A 487 30.03 -22.60 -2.39
N LYS A 488 29.13 -21.88 -3.05
CA LYS A 488 29.29 -20.46 -3.35
C LYS A 488 28.95 -19.60 -2.15
N ASP A 489 29.66 -18.48 -1.99
CA ASP A 489 29.30 -17.47 -0.99
C ASP A 489 28.00 -16.76 -1.39
N ILE A 490 26.96 -16.93 -0.58
CA ILE A 490 25.65 -16.28 -0.71
C ILE A 490 25.36 -15.30 0.44
N ASN A 491 26.38 -14.88 1.21
CA ASN A 491 26.17 -13.91 2.28
C ASN A 491 25.62 -12.56 1.78
N TRP A 492 25.99 -12.16 0.55
CA TRP A 492 25.44 -10.98 -0.10
C TRP A 492 23.91 -11.03 -0.22
N PHE A 493 23.35 -12.24 -0.43
CA PHE A 493 21.91 -12.42 -0.55
C PHE A 493 21.19 -12.01 0.74
N PHE A 494 21.63 -12.50 1.89
CA PHE A 494 21.03 -12.18 3.17
C PHE A 494 21.35 -10.75 3.62
N ASN A 495 22.63 -10.35 3.56
CA ASN A 495 23.07 -9.04 4.08
C ASN A 495 22.53 -7.86 3.26
N ILE A 496 22.46 -7.99 1.93
CA ILE A 496 22.10 -6.90 1.04
C ILE A 496 20.65 -7.03 0.59
N ILE A 497 20.26 -8.18 0.02
CA ILE A 497 18.94 -8.32 -0.61
C ILE A 497 17.84 -8.44 0.43
N ILE A 498 18.04 -9.24 1.49
CA ILE A 498 17.02 -9.50 2.52
C ILE A 498 17.03 -8.41 3.59
N ASN A 499 18.21 -8.11 4.18
CA ASN A 499 18.31 -7.28 5.38
C ASN A 499 18.45 -5.78 5.09
N SER A 500 18.56 -5.37 3.82
CA SER A 500 18.69 -3.96 3.47
C SER A 500 17.70 -3.52 2.39
N ARG A 501 17.62 -2.21 2.22
CA ARG A 501 16.92 -1.58 1.11
C ARG A 501 17.86 -0.99 0.08
N GLU A 502 19.10 -1.45 0.05
CA GLU A 502 20.08 -1.01 -0.92
C GLU A 502 19.61 -1.34 -2.34
N ILE A 503 19.92 -0.46 -3.28
CA ILE A 503 19.56 -0.62 -4.69
C ILE A 503 20.74 -1.13 -5.49
N ILE A 504 20.46 -1.99 -6.46
CA ILE A 504 21.43 -2.51 -7.41
C ILE A 504 21.38 -1.62 -8.65
N ASP A 505 22.52 -1.08 -9.07
CA ASP A 505 22.61 -0.26 -10.28
C ASP A 505 24.03 -0.38 -10.87
N TYR A 506 24.17 -1.16 -11.94
CA TYR A 506 25.42 -1.32 -12.69
C TYR A 506 25.32 -0.66 -14.07
N SER A 507 26.44 -0.26 -14.62
CA SER A 507 26.50 0.27 -15.97
C SER A 507 27.81 -0.10 -16.64
N PHE A 508 27.84 -0.13 -17.98
CA PHE A 508 29.09 -0.29 -18.72
C PHE A 508 29.86 1.04 -18.72
N SER A 509 31.14 1.03 -18.28
CA SER A 509 31.97 2.22 -18.37
C SER A 509 32.77 2.24 -19.70
N LYS A 510 33.52 1.22 -20.00
CA LYS A 510 34.29 1.06 -21.25
C LYS A 510 33.89 -0.22 -21.94
N VAL A 511 33.79 -0.19 -23.26
CA VAL A 511 33.53 -1.37 -24.10
C VAL A 511 34.40 -1.29 -25.31
N SER A 512 35.17 -2.36 -25.56
CA SER A 512 35.99 -2.55 -26.77
C SER A 512 35.71 -3.91 -27.37
N LYS A 513 36.01 -4.07 -28.68
CA LYS A 513 35.75 -5.32 -29.37
C LYS A 513 36.91 -5.68 -30.27
N THR A 514 37.10 -6.99 -30.46
CA THR A 514 37.81 -7.60 -31.59
C THR A 514 36.80 -8.34 -32.46
N LYS A 515 37.28 -9.09 -33.43
CA LYS A 515 36.46 -9.98 -34.26
C LYS A 515 35.76 -11.04 -33.36
N ASP A 516 36.53 -11.64 -32.46
CA ASP A 516 36.16 -12.84 -31.70
C ASP A 516 35.85 -12.56 -30.22
N SER A 517 36.27 -11.41 -29.70
CA SER A 517 36.05 -11.06 -28.28
C SER A 517 35.39 -9.69 -28.05
N VAL A 518 34.77 -9.53 -26.92
CA VAL A 518 34.30 -8.26 -26.37
C VAL A 518 34.88 -8.06 -24.97
N SER A 519 35.55 -6.93 -24.77
CA SER A 519 36.11 -6.53 -23.48
C SER A 519 35.32 -5.34 -22.94
N PHE A 520 34.96 -5.40 -21.68
CA PHE A 520 34.21 -4.33 -21.02
C PHE A 520 34.61 -4.18 -19.56
N SER A 521 34.42 -2.98 -19.03
CA SER A 521 34.46 -2.72 -17.60
C SER A 521 33.09 -2.28 -17.11
N LEU A 522 32.75 -2.68 -15.89
CA LEU A 522 31.50 -2.37 -15.22
C LEU A 522 31.72 -1.31 -14.16
N LYS A 523 30.85 -0.30 -14.14
CA LYS A 523 30.77 0.69 -13.07
C LYS A 523 29.63 0.32 -12.15
N ASN A 524 29.92 0.20 -10.86
CA ASN A 524 28.94 0.05 -9.82
C ASN A 524 28.50 1.42 -9.30
N ASN A 525 27.26 1.83 -9.62
CA ASN A 525 26.77 3.18 -9.30
C ASN A 525 26.33 3.32 -7.83
N THR A 526 26.18 2.23 -7.10
CA THR A 526 25.62 2.20 -5.73
C THR A 526 26.55 1.61 -4.68
N ARG A 527 27.71 1.08 -5.09
CA ARG A 527 28.70 0.36 -4.26
C ARG A 527 28.17 -0.95 -3.65
N VAL A 528 27.04 -1.45 -4.12
CA VAL A 528 26.44 -2.72 -3.70
C VAL A 528 27.06 -3.85 -4.48
N LEU A 529 27.76 -4.77 -3.81
CA LEU A 529 28.46 -5.88 -4.44
C LEU A 529 27.59 -7.13 -4.50
N VAL A 530 27.01 -7.42 -5.66
CA VAL A 530 26.17 -8.60 -5.92
C VAL A 530 26.45 -9.15 -7.32
N PRO A 531 26.26 -10.46 -7.55
CA PRO A 531 26.44 -11.06 -8.88
C PRO A 531 25.50 -10.44 -9.91
N ILE A 532 25.96 -10.25 -11.14
CA ILE A 532 25.16 -9.67 -12.23
C ILE A 532 25.32 -10.47 -13.53
N PRO A 533 24.23 -10.77 -14.27
CA PRO A 533 24.33 -11.49 -15.53
C PRO A 533 24.57 -10.53 -16.70
N ILE A 534 25.54 -10.89 -17.55
CA ILE A 534 25.86 -10.20 -18.80
C ILE A 534 25.40 -11.04 -19.97
N TYR A 535 24.73 -10.42 -20.91
CA TYR A 535 24.20 -11.03 -22.11
C TYR A 535 24.85 -10.48 -23.37
N GLY A 536 25.16 -11.35 -24.33
CA GLY A 536 25.41 -10.97 -25.71
C GLY A 536 24.16 -11.16 -26.55
N ILE A 537 23.76 -10.12 -27.29
CA ILE A 537 22.52 -10.10 -28.08
C ILE A 537 22.84 -9.88 -29.56
N LYS A 538 22.28 -10.74 -30.43
CA LYS A 538 22.28 -10.62 -31.89
C LYS A 538 20.85 -10.70 -32.40
N ASN A 539 20.35 -9.64 -33.05
CA ASN A 539 18.99 -9.58 -33.61
C ASN A 539 17.90 -10.06 -32.62
N ASP A 540 17.97 -9.51 -31.39
CA ASP A 540 17.09 -9.83 -30.25
C ASP A 540 17.18 -11.28 -29.72
N THR A 541 18.14 -12.07 -30.23
CA THR A 541 18.42 -13.42 -29.73
C THR A 541 19.65 -13.40 -28.81
N ILE A 542 19.56 -14.12 -27.69
CA ILE A 542 20.67 -14.29 -26.74
C ILE A 542 21.71 -15.26 -27.35
N VAL A 543 22.95 -14.80 -27.55
CA VAL A 543 24.04 -15.62 -28.06
C VAL A 543 25.00 -16.12 -26.97
N PHE A 544 25.06 -15.42 -25.83
CA PHE A 544 25.69 -15.90 -24.61
C PHE A 544 25.06 -15.25 -23.36
N LYS A 545 25.19 -15.93 -22.21
CA LYS A 545 24.91 -15.45 -20.85
C LYS A 545 26.09 -15.80 -19.97
N LYS A 546 26.58 -14.86 -19.18
CA LYS A 546 27.64 -15.08 -18.19
C LYS A 546 27.36 -14.32 -16.91
N TRP A 547 27.32 -14.99 -15.77
CA TRP A 547 27.31 -14.37 -14.46
C TRP A 547 28.70 -13.82 -14.12
N ILE A 548 28.73 -12.56 -13.67
CA ILE A 548 29.93 -11.92 -13.13
C ILE A 548 29.71 -11.81 -11.62
N GLU A 549 30.62 -12.38 -10.85
CA GLU A 549 30.59 -12.30 -9.39
C GLU A 549 30.99 -10.90 -8.87
N PRO A 550 30.75 -10.57 -7.57
CA PRO A 550 30.91 -9.21 -7.05
C PRO A 550 32.23 -8.54 -7.47
N ILE A 551 32.10 -7.39 -8.08
CA ILE A 551 33.16 -6.75 -8.85
C ILE A 551 33.86 -5.71 -8.00
N LYS A 552 35.20 -5.73 -7.99
CA LYS A 552 35.98 -4.53 -7.66
C LYS A 552 35.87 -3.55 -8.83
N GLU A 553 35.70 -2.26 -8.52
CA GLU A 553 35.67 -1.20 -9.53
C GLU A 553 36.91 -1.31 -10.46
N ASP A 554 36.69 -1.03 -11.77
CA ASP A 554 37.71 -1.04 -12.84
C ASP A 554 38.24 -2.40 -13.34
N SER A 555 37.63 -3.52 -12.92
CA SER A 555 37.98 -4.80 -13.51
C SER A 555 37.54 -4.87 -14.97
N VAL A 556 38.44 -5.28 -15.87
CA VAL A 556 38.14 -5.50 -17.28
C VAL A 556 37.82 -6.98 -17.49
N TYR A 557 36.65 -7.26 -18.05
CA TYR A 557 36.21 -8.60 -18.40
C TYR A 557 36.28 -8.78 -19.90
N THR A 558 36.80 -9.91 -20.33
CA THR A 558 36.86 -10.29 -21.76
C THR A 558 36.10 -11.59 -21.96
N LEU A 559 35.11 -11.56 -22.85
CA LEU A 559 34.26 -12.68 -23.19
C LEU A 559 34.34 -12.96 -24.70
N GLU A 560 34.09 -14.21 -25.10
CA GLU A 560 33.88 -14.58 -26.49
C GLU A 560 32.64 -13.83 -27.02
N ARG A 561 32.80 -13.16 -28.17
CA ARG A 561 31.77 -12.28 -28.73
C ARG A 561 30.58 -13.05 -29.30
N LYS A 562 30.79 -14.24 -29.88
CA LYS A 562 29.77 -15.05 -30.55
C LYS A 562 28.85 -14.22 -31.47
N GLU A 563 29.46 -13.30 -32.23
CA GLU A 563 28.77 -12.38 -33.13
C GLU A 563 27.74 -11.45 -32.48
N ALA A 564 27.82 -11.25 -31.18
CA ALA A 564 26.96 -10.29 -30.48
C ALA A 564 27.10 -8.88 -31.09
N LYS A 565 25.97 -8.20 -31.28
CA LYS A 565 25.89 -6.80 -31.74
C LYS A 565 25.65 -5.81 -30.58
N LYS A 566 25.14 -6.32 -29.48
CA LYS A 566 24.91 -5.58 -28.24
C LYS A 566 25.37 -6.44 -27.06
N ILE A 567 25.84 -5.79 -25.99
CA ILE A 567 25.95 -6.40 -24.66
C ILE A 567 24.97 -5.71 -23.72
N VAL A 568 24.35 -6.51 -22.86
CA VAL A 568 23.28 -6.05 -21.96
C VAL A 568 23.47 -6.66 -20.57
N ILE A 569 23.42 -5.83 -19.55
CA ILE A 569 23.34 -6.26 -18.16
C ILE A 569 21.89 -6.64 -17.87
N ASN A 570 21.66 -7.79 -17.23
CA ASN A 570 20.34 -8.17 -16.70
C ASN A 570 19.21 -8.13 -17.76
N PHE A 571 19.44 -8.69 -18.93
CA PHE A 571 18.50 -8.62 -20.08
C PHE A 571 17.12 -9.23 -19.78
N LYS A 572 17.07 -10.29 -18.98
CA LYS A 572 15.83 -10.97 -18.60
C LYS A 572 15.22 -10.47 -17.29
N ASN A 573 15.70 -9.35 -16.72
CA ASN A 573 15.23 -8.79 -15.45
C ASN A 573 15.31 -9.78 -14.26
N GLU A 574 16.28 -10.66 -14.23
CA GLU A 574 16.52 -11.65 -13.17
C GLU A 574 16.96 -10.99 -11.86
N VAL A 575 17.67 -9.87 -11.98
CA VAL A 575 18.13 -9.06 -10.86
C VAL A 575 17.21 -7.85 -10.70
N PRO A 576 16.71 -7.51 -9.49
CA PRO A 576 15.86 -6.34 -9.27
C PRO A 576 16.67 -5.03 -9.35
N GLU A 577 17.19 -4.73 -10.53
CA GLU A 577 18.06 -3.59 -10.80
C GLU A 577 17.26 -2.28 -10.94
N PHE A 578 17.79 -1.19 -10.36
CA PHE A 578 17.07 0.07 -10.24
C PHE A 578 16.95 0.84 -11.57
N ASN A 579 17.99 0.79 -12.42
CA ASN A 579 18.07 1.58 -13.63
C ASN A 579 18.45 0.75 -14.86
N LEU A 580 17.46 0.20 -15.53
CA LEU A 580 17.70 -0.63 -16.73
C LEU A 580 18.17 0.17 -17.96
N ARG A 581 18.11 1.51 -17.92
CA ARG A 581 18.46 2.35 -19.08
C ARG A 581 19.96 2.45 -19.32
N ASN A 582 20.80 2.23 -18.32
CA ASN A 582 22.28 2.26 -18.44
C ASN A 582 22.88 0.88 -18.68
N ASN A 583 22.05 -0.18 -18.79
CA ASN A 583 22.43 -1.57 -18.82
C ASN A 583 22.91 -2.09 -20.18
N TRP A 584 22.88 -1.30 -21.23
CA TRP A 584 23.22 -1.83 -22.54
C TRP A 584 24.14 -0.93 -23.35
N LYS A 585 24.96 -1.58 -24.19
CA LYS A 585 25.84 -0.92 -25.17
C LYS A 585 25.77 -1.64 -26.50
N LYS A 586 25.66 -0.87 -27.57
CA LYS A 586 25.94 -1.41 -28.91
C LYS A 586 27.43 -1.66 -29.08
N ILE A 587 27.77 -2.77 -29.66
CA ILE A 587 29.18 -3.10 -30.02
C ILE A 587 29.50 -2.62 -31.44
N GLU A 588 28.49 -2.47 -32.29
CA GLU A 588 28.58 -2.04 -33.69
C GLU A 588 27.92 -0.66 -33.88
N GLY A 589 28.48 0.13 -34.83
CA GLY A 589 27.95 1.46 -35.16
C GLY A 589 28.78 2.61 -34.60
N PHE A 590 28.56 3.79 -35.16
CA PHE A 590 29.34 5.00 -34.82
C PHE A 590 28.93 5.58 -33.47
N PHE A 591 27.63 5.43 -33.09
CA PHE A 591 27.07 5.91 -31.82
C PHE A 591 26.62 4.75 -30.94
N PRO A 592 27.47 4.15 -30.10
CA PRO A 592 27.16 2.95 -29.34
C PRO A 592 26.06 3.18 -28.26
N ASN A 593 25.85 4.40 -27.83
CA ASN A 593 24.88 4.75 -26.78
C ASN A 593 23.64 5.48 -27.30
N ASN A 594 23.48 5.63 -28.61
CA ASN A 594 22.35 6.37 -29.15
C ASN A 594 21.07 5.53 -29.10
N ARG A 595 20.15 5.91 -28.22
CA ARG A 595 18.82 5.31 -28.15
C ARG A 595 17.91 6.04 -29.14
N PRO A 596 17.18 5.31 -29.99
CA PRO A 596 16.23 5.94 -30.92
C PRO A 596 15.10 6.64 -30.12
N ILE A 597 14.56 7.70 -30.70
CA ILE A 597 13.40 8.40 -30.15
C ILE A 597 12.15 7.56 -30.44
N LYS A 598 11.31 7.40 -29.40
CA LYS A 598 10.00 6.74 -29.51
C LYS A 598 8.92 7.68 -28.98
N PHE A 599 7.94 7.99 -29.82
CA PHE A 599 6.76 8.73 -29.39
C PHE A 599 5.76 7.79 -28.76
N ALA A 600 5.27 8.14 -27.55
CA ALA A 600 4.24 7.37 -26.83
C ALA A 600 3.04 8.28 -26.52
N PHE A 601 1.83 7.72 -26.61
CA PHE A 601 0.59 8.46 -26.42
C PHE A 601 0.14 8.45 -24.96
N MET A 602 -0.24 9.59 -24.42
CA MET A 602 -0.76 9.85 -23.07
C MET A 602 0.18 9.46 -21.93
N LYS A 603 0.42 8.17 -21.70
CA LYS A 603 1.26 7.68 -20.61
C LYS A 603 1.76 6.27 -20.92
N ASP A 604 3.02 6.01 -20.62
CA ASP A 604 3.63 4.71 -20.84
C ASP A 604 4.60 4.35 -19.70
N LEU A 605 4.99 3.08 -19.65
CA LEU A 605 6.07 2.61 -18.83
C LEU A 605 7.43 3.01 -19.44
N GLU A 606 8.44 3.13 -18.60
CA GLU A 606 9.80 3.38 -19.07
C GLU A 606 10.32 2.22 -19.93
N ASP A 607 10.61 2.51 -21.22
CA ASP A 607 11.24 1.58 -22.13
C ASP A 607 12.77 1.79 -22.08
N PRO A 608 13.56 0.82 -21.60
CA PRO A 608 15.00 1.02 -21.41
C PRO A 608 15.76 1.20 -22.73
N PHE A 609 15.20 0.78 -23.86
CA PHE A 609 15.86 0.80 -25.17
C PHE A 609 15.58 2.06 -25.98
N TYR A 610 14.68 2.95 -25.54
CA TYR A 610 14.26 4.13 -26.28
C TYR A 610 14.33 5.40 -25.44
N ASN A 611 14.52 6.53 -26.10
CA ASN A 611 14.27 7.86 -25.56
C ASN A 611 12.80 8.20 -25.83
N GLN A 612 11.94 7.97 -24.85
CA GLN A 612 10.51 8.18 -25.00
C GLN A 612 10.18 9.66 -24.84
N VAL A 613 9.44 10.18 -25.83
CA VAL A 613 8.73 11.46 -25.77
C VAL A 613 7.24 11.15 -25.70
N ILE A 614 6.64 11.42 -24.55
CA ILE A 614 5.21 11.15 -24.34
C ILE A 614 4.45 12.40 -24.75
N TYR A 615 3.40 12.25 -25.53
CA TYR A 615 2.55 13.33 -25.97
C TYR A 615 1.08 13.07 -25.65
N ALA A 616 0.35 14.14 -25.37
CA ALA A 616 -1.08 14.09 -25.11
C ALA A 616 -1.76 15.36 -25.68
N PRO A 617 -3.01 15.26 -26.15
CA PRO A 617 -3.77 16.45 -26.46
C PRO A 617 -3.98 17.26 -25.17
N LEU A 618 -3.92 18.57 -25.29
CA LEU A 618 -4.13 19.52 -24.21
C LEU A 618 -5.19 20.52 -24.62
N LEU A 619 -6.06 20.85 -23.67
CA LEU A 619 -7.05 21.91 -23.82
C LEU A 619 -7.02 22.75 -22.55
N THR A 620 -6.71 24.03 -22.72
CA THR A 620 -6.72 25.00 -21.61
C THR A 620 -7.73 26.10 -21.89
N PHE A 621 -8.16 26.79 -20.84
CA PHE A 621 -9.09 27.90 -20.94
C PHE A 621 -8.75 28.97 -19.91
N ASN A 622 -8.75 30.22 -20.30
CA ASN A 622 -8.90 31.37 -19.45
C ASN A 622 -9.75 32.45 -20.16
N ALA A 623 -10.26 33.43 -19.41
CA ALA A 623 -11.21 34.40 -19.96
C ALA A 623 -10.62 35.28 -21.05
N TYR A 624 -9.33 35.50 -21.08
CA TYR A 624 -8.62 36.38 -22.02
C TYR A 624 -8.15 35.62 -23.26
N ASP A 625 -7.57 34.45 -23.08
CA ASP A 625 -7.10 33.59 -24.16
C ASP A 625 -8.24 32.80 -24.81
N GLY A 626 -9.36 32.60 -24.10
CA GLY A 626 -10.43 31.71 -24.50
C GLY A 626 -9.99 30.25 -24.51
N LEU A 627 -10.68 29.44 -25.31
CA LEU A 627 -10.31 28.05 -25.50
C LEU A 627 -8.97 27.95 -26.24
N SER A 628 -8.04 27.23 -25.68
CA SER A 628 -6.67 27.12 -26.20
C SER A 628 -6.26 25.66 -26.36
N PRO A 629 -6.50 25.06 -27.57
CA PRO A 629 -6.01 23.74 -27.89
C PRO A 629 -4.48 23.70 -27.97
N GLY A 630 -3.90 22.56 -27.61
CA GLY A 630 -2.45 22.38 -27.64
C GLY A 630 -2.02 20.91 -27.57
N ILE A 631 -0.73 20.72 -27.43
CA ILE A 631 -0.11 19.41 -27.25
C ILE A 631 0.84 19.49 -26.07
N ARG A 632 0.69 18.56 -25.16
CA ARG A 632 1.62 18.37 -24.05
C ARG A 632 2.72 17.38 -24.45
N PHE A 633 3.98 17.77 -24.27
CA PHE A 633 5.15 16.92 -24.44
C PHE A 633 5.83 16.71 -23.10
N HIS A 634 6.03 15.47 -22.71
CA HIS A 634 6.69 15.16 -21.45
C HIS A 634 7.41 13.81 -21.46
N ASN A 635 8.26 13.57 -20.45
CA ASN A 635 8.88 12.28 -20.21
C ASN A 635 8.40 11.61 -18.89
N ARG A 636 7.28 12.05 -18.31
CA ARG A 636 6.71 11.50 -17.09
C ARG A 636 6.18 10.09 -17.35
N ALA A 637 7.05 9.09 -17.15
CA ALA A 637 6.64 7.69 -17.15
C ALA A 637 5.88 7.35 -15.86
N ILE A 638 5.38 6.10 -15.79
CA ILE A 638 4.70 5.62 -14.58
C ILE A 638 5.72 5.47 -13.41
N LEU A 639 6.96 5.06 -13.71
CA LEU A 639 8.05 5.07 -12.74
C LEU A 639 8.68 6.47 -12.65
N ASN A 640 8.99 6.91 -11.44
CA ASN A 640 9.66 8.20 -11.22
C ASN A 640 11.02 8.24 -11.93
N ARG A 641 11.35 9.40 -12.50
CA ARG A 641 12.64 9.66 -13.16
C ARG A 641 13.42 10.76 -12.42
N PRO A 642 14.75 10.69 -12.41
CA PRO A 642 15.58 11.75 -11.82
C PRO A 642 15.35 13.10 -12.51
N PHE A 643 15.25 13.11 -13.86
CA PHE A 643 14.96 14.30 -14.64
C PHE A 643 13.63 14.20 -15.35
N VAL A 644 12.80 15.21 -15.16
CA VAL A 644 11.46 15.32 -15.77
C VAL A 644 11.35 16.65 -16.49
N TYR A 645 10.84 16.61 -17.71
CA TYR A 645 10.37 17.80 -18.43
C TYR A 645 8.89 17.64 -18.79
N ASP A 646 8.21 18.80 -18.91
CA ASP A 646 6.78 18.88 -19.23
C ASP A 646 6.56 20.23 -19.96
N ILE A 647 6.27 20.20 -21.25
CA ILE A 647 6.19 21.36 -22.13
C ILE A 647 4.81 21.37 -22.79
N ASN A 648 4.08 22.45 -22.61
CA ASN A 648 2.67 22.56 -22.90
C ASN A 648 2.39 23.76 -23.84
N PRO A 649 2.78 23.76 -25.12
CA PRO A 649 2.40 24.79 -26.07
C PRO A 649 0.91 24.69 -26.41
N THR A 650 0.23 25.83 -26.38
CA THR A 650 -1.17 26.02 -26.73
C THR A 650 -1.35 27.18 -27.70
N TYR A 651 -2.39 27.14 -28.51
CA TYR A 651 -2.79 28.23 -29.38
C TYR A 651 -4.13 28.79 -28.91
N SER A 652 -4.12 30.04 -28.48
CA SER A 652 -5.30 30.75 -28.01
C SER A 652 -6.22 31.09 -29.20
N LEU A 653 -7.47 30.62 -29.15
CA LEU A 653 -8.45 30.92 -30.21
C LEU A 653 -8.98 32.35 -30.14
N LYS A 654 -8.97 32.99 -28.95
CA LYS A 654 -9.48 34.33 -28.75
C LYS A 654 -8.39 35.39 -29.01
N SER A 655 -7.24 35.26 -28.39
CA SER A 655 -6.12 36.19 -28.55
C SER A 655 -5.32 35.94 -29.84
N LYS A 656 -5.48 34.78 -30.50
CA LYS A 656 -4.77 34.38 -31.74
C LYS A 656 -3.24 34.32 -31.56
N THR A 657 -2.78 34.02 -30.37
CA THR A 657 -1.36 33.97 -30.00
C THR A 657 -0.99 32.57 -29.49
N ILE A 658 0.33 32.26 -29.53
CA ILE A 658 0.86 31.06 -28.87
C ILE A 658 1.04 31.39 -27.39
N THR A 659 0.46 30.52 -26.54
CA THR A 659 0.58 30.59 -25.08
C THR A 659 1.08 29.25 -24.58
N GLY A 660 1.36 29.13 -23.28
CA GLY A 660 1.72 27.83 -22.72
C GLY A 660 2.59 27.90 -21.48
N ALA A 661 3.04 26.72 -21.06
CA ALA A 661 3.88 26.56 -19.88
C ALA A 661 4.93 25.48 -20.10
N ALA A 662 6.04 25.56 -19.38
CA ALA A 662 7.03 24.48 -19.33
C ALA A 662 7.55 24.32 -17.90
N VAL A 663 7.84 23.07 -17.53
CA VAL A 663 8.40 22.72 -16.21
C VAL A 663 9.52 21.72 -16.40
N PHE A 664 10.65 21.99 -15.74
CA PHE A 664 11.80 21.10 -15.67
C PHE A 664 12.06 20.77 -14.21
N VAL A 665 12.18 19.47 -13.88
CA VAL A 665 12.39 18.98 -12.51
C VAL A 665 13.57 18.03 -12.48
N PHE A 666 14.49 18.28 -11.56
CA PHE A 666 15.54 17.34 -11.19
C PHE A 666 15.28 16.83 -9.77
N ASN A 667 15.15 15.50 -9.60
CA ASN A 667 14.90 14.84 -8.34
C ASN A 667 16.18 14.15 -7.85
N GLN A 668 16.54 14.40 -6.61
CA GLN A 668 17.60 13.70 -5.90
C GLN A 668 17.03 13.03 -4.65
N ASP A 669 17.10 11.69 -4.61
CA ASP A 669 16.60 10.89 -3.50
C ASP A 669 17.76 10.48 -2.56
N PHE A 670 17.54 10.62 -1.25
CA PHE A 670 18.43 10.16 -0.19
C PHE A 670 17.77 9.00 0.55
N ARG A 671 18.36 7.80 0.48
CA ARG A 671 17.65 6.58 0.91
C ARG A 671 17.55 6.43 2.42
N ASN A 672 18.62 6.70 3.15
CA ASN A 672 18.73 6.47 4.59
C ASN A 672 18.86 7.79 5.36
N SER A 673 18.04 8.78 5.01
CA SER A 673 18.03 10.12 5.59
C SER A 673 16.61 10.60 5.84
N ASN A 674 16.42 11.42 6.88
CA ASN A 674 15.15 12.10 7.12
C ASN A 674 14.83 13.08 6.00
N LEU A 675 15.83 13.81 5.45
CA LEU A 675 15.73 14.47 4.16
C LEU A 675 15.74 13.40 3.07
N TYR A 676 14.57 12.92 2.65
CA TYR A 676 14.49 11.81 1.73
C TYR A 676 14.44 12.20 0.26
N ASN A 677 14.08 13.47 -0.05
CA ASN A 677 13.99 13.95 -1.43
C ASN A 677 14.29 15.45 -1.50
N LEU A 678 15.10 15.82 -2.48
CA LEU A 678 15.43 17.19 -2.85
C LEU A 678 15.07 17.39 -4.33
N LYS A 679 14.23 18.40 -4.60
CA LYS A 679 13.79 18.72 -5.96
C LYS A 679 14.25 20.12 -6.35
N TYR A 680 14.88 20.20 -7.51
CA TYR A 680 15.17 21.44 -8.20
C TYR A 680 14.18 21.59 -9.36
N THR A 681 13.44 22.68 -9.38
CA THR A 681 12.40 22.90 -10.39
C THR A 681 12.59 24.27 -11.04
N VAL A 682 12.41 24.34 -12.34
CA VAL A 682 12.25 25.60 -13.06
C VAL A 682 10.94 25.53 -13.83
N GLY A 683 10.00 26.38 -13.45
CA GLY A 683 8.71 26.54 -14.12
C GLY A 683 8.67 27.84 -14.93
N THR A 684 8.05 27.82 -16.09
CA THR A 684 7.78 29.00 -16.90
C THR A 684 6.35 29.00 -17.39
N SER A 685 5.72 30.19 -17.54
CA SER A 685 4.40 30.31 -18.16
C SER A 685 4.23 31.64 -18.88
N TYR A 686 3.47 31.61 -19.96
CA TYR A 686 3.15 32.79 -20.79
C TYR A 686 1.68 32.74 -21.19
N PHE A 687 0.88 33.68 -20.67
CA PHE A 687 -0.57 33.79 -20.90
C PHE A 687 -1.03 35.26 -20.84
N HIS A 688 -2.24 35.53 -21.31
CA HIS A 688 -2.86 36.83 -21.11
C HIS A 688 -3.43 36.95 -19.68
N TYR A 689 -3.19 38.11 -19.05
CA TYR A 689 -3.78 38.50 -17.78
C TYR A 689 -4.83 39.62 -17.93
N ALA A 690 -4.88 40.21 -19.11
CA ALA A 690 -5.85 41.18 -19.55
C ALA A 690 -6.18 40.95 -21.05
N PRO A 691 -7.25 41.54 -21.61
CA PRO A 691 -7.60 41.34 -23.03
C PRO A 691 -6.50 41.71 -24.01
N ASP A 692 -5.65 42.66 -23.63
CA ASP A 692 -4.62 43.33 -24.46
C ASP A 692 -3.19 43.14 -23.93
N ALA A 693 -2.98 42.40 -22.86
CA ALA A 693 -1.68 42.30 -22.21
C ALA A 693 -1.36 40.89 -21.70
N THR A 694 -0.12 40.51 -21.91
CA THR A 694 0.43 39.21 -21.49
C THR A 694 1.32 39.33 -20.25
N TYR A 695 1.59 38.16 -19.62
CA TYR A 695 2.64 38.02 -18.62
C TYR A 695 3.56 36.86 -18.97
N PHE A 696 4.82 36.99 -18.60
CA PHE A 696 5.79 35.93 -18.60
C PHE A 696 6.32 35.70 -17.20
N LYS A 697 6.22 34.47 -16.73
CA LYS A 697 6.67 34.04 -15.40
C LYS A 697 7.83 33.07 -15.51
N ILE A 698 8.86 33.27 -14.67
CA ILE A 698 9.92 32.29 -14.40
C ILE A 698 9.93 31.99 -12.91
N ASN A 699 9.98 30.73 -12.54
CA ASN A 699 9.87 30.27 -11.14
C ASN A 699 10.88 29.14 -10.85
N PRO A 700 12.19 29.46 -10.62
CA PRO A 700 13.13 28.52 -10.04
C PRO A 700 12.76 28.23 -8.57
N MET A 701 12.81 26.93 -8.17
CA MET A 701 12.37 26.46 -6.88
C MET A 701 13.23 25.30 -6.40
N ILE A 702 13.52 25.28 -5.10
CA ILE A 702 14.12 24.17 -4.37
C ILE A 702 13.09 23.68 -3.35
N LEU A 703 12.79 22.38 -3.36
CA LEU A 703 11.87 21.75 -2.45
C LEU A 703 12.59 20.63 -1.70
N MET A 704 12.66 20.74 -0.38
CA MET A 704 13.21 19.75 0.54
C MET A 704 12.07 19.02 1.22
N GLN A 705 12.05 17.69 1.14
CA GLN A 705 11.00 16.86 1.74
C GLN A 705 11.59 15.93 2.81
N PHE A 706 11.00 16.00 3.99
CA PHE A 706 11.43 15.23 5.16
C PHE A 706 10.35 14.21 5.54
N ARG A 707 10.79 13.06 6.07
CA ARG A 707 9.91 12.01 6.59
C ARG A 707 10.45 11.46 7.91
N GLN A 708 9.59 10.76 8.64
CA GLN A 708 9.95 10.00 9.83
C GLN A 708 10.53 8.62 9.45
N ASP A 709 11.21 7.96 10.39
CA ASP A 709 11.76 6.60 10.18
C ASP A 709 10.65 5.55 10.02
N ASP A 710 9.54 5.69 10.73
CA ASP A 710 8.34 4.88 10.50
C ASP A 710 7.57 5.41 9.28
N TYR A 711 7.63 4.70 8.16
CA TYR A 711 6.94 5.08 6.92
C TYR A 711 5.41 5.06 7.01
N ARG A 712 4.84 4.52 8.09
CA ARG A 712 3.39 4.60 8.37
C ARG A 712 3.00 5.92 9.03
N ASP A 713 3.97 6.68 9.55
CA ASP A 713 3.69 8.04 10.04
C ASP A 713 3.32 8.94 8.85
N ASN A 714 2.11 9.49 8.91
CA ASN A 714 1.56 10.37 7.87
C ASN A 714 2.03 11.83 8.00
N ARG A 715 2.99 12.12 8.88
CA ARG A 715 3.59 13.44 9.02
C ARG A 715 4.43 13.78 7.81
N LYS A 716 4.25 14.99 7.29
CA LYS A 716 5.01 15.56 6.19
C LYS A 716 5.59 16.89 6.61
N GLN A 717 6.88 17.07 6.36
CA GLN A 717 7.57 18.34 6.57
C GLN A 717 8.23 18.72 5.25
N ILE A 718 8.02 19.97 4.84
CA ILE A 718 8.51 20.50 3.56
C ILE A 718 9.10 21.87 3.82
N LEU A 719 10.30 22.11 3.27
CA LEU A 719 10.89 23.43 3.10
C LEU A 719 10.91 23.74 1.60
N LEU A 720 10.39 24.90 1.24
CA LEU A 720 10.35 25.40 -0.12
C LEU A 720 11.02 26.75 -0.18
N PHE A 721 11.89 26.92 -1.16
CA PHE A 721 12.50 28.19 -1.50
C PHE A 721 12.31 28.43 -2.98
N ARG A 722 11.78 29.58 -3.35
CA ARG A 722 11.61 29.94 -4.76
C ARG A 722 11.81 31.44 -5.02
N GLN A 723 12.18 31.76 -6.26
CA GLN A 723 12.19 33.09 -6.78
C GLN A 723 11.17 33.20 -7.91
N VAL A 724 10.11 33.95 -7.71
CA VAL A 724 9.11 34.18 -8.74
C VAL A 724 9.45 35.50 -9.47
N ILE A 725 9.76 35.41 -10.75
CA ILE A 725 10.10 36.58 -11.61
C ILE A 725 8.94 36.75 -12.58
N ILE A 726 8.35 37.94 -12.59
CA ILE A 726 7.21 38.34 -13.41
C ILE A 726 7.56 39.49 -14.31
N ASN A 727 7.33 39.31 -15.60
CA ASN A 727 7.37 40.38 -16.60
C ASN A 727 5.97 40.51 -17.22
N ARG A 728 5.33 41.67 -17.10
CA ARG A 728 4.00 41.93 -17.62
C ARG A 728 4.02 43.04 -18.66
N GLU A 729 3.23 42.92 -19.73
CA GLU A 729 2.92 43.99 -20.60
C GLU A 729 1.93 44.97 -19.91
N LYS A 730 2.01 46.25 -20.24
CA LYS A 730 1.05 47.24 -19.72
C LYS A 730 -0.28 47.10 -20.46
N SER A 731 -1.35 46.90 -19.72
CA SER A 731 -2.69 46.92 -20.30
C SER A 731 -3.20 48.35 -20.44
N ALA A 732 -3.82 48.64 -21.56
CA ALA A 732 -4.55 49.91 -21.76
C ALA A 732 -5.98 49.85 -21.18
N ILE A 733 -6.51 48.63 -20.95
CA ILE A 733 -7.87 48.35 -20.48
C ILE A 733 -7.91 48.22 -18.97
N VAL A 734 -6.94 47.47 -18.40
CA VAL A 734 -6.82 47.30 -16.95
C VAL A 734 -5.86 48.37 -16.42
N ILE A 735 -6.44 49.45 -15.89
CA ILE A 735 -5.65 50.52 -15.26
C ILE A 735 -5.15 50.00 -13.91
N ASP A 736 -3.90 49.60 -13.90
CA ASP A 736 -3.19 49.09 -12.74
C ASP A 736 -1.99 49.94 -12.42
N SER A 737 -1.91 50.47 -11.22
CA SER A 737 -0.78 51.26 -10.71
C SER A 737 0.40 50.39 -10.22
N SER A 738 0.28 49.03 -10.32
CA SER A 738 1.29 48.11 -9.89
C SER A 738 2.47 48.02 -10.85
N LEU A 739 3.61 47.50 -10.34
CA LEU A 739 4.82 47.32 -11.14
C LEU A 739 4.59 46.28 -12.25
N GLN A 740 5.12 46.60 -13.44
CA GLN A 740 5.09 45.67 -14.58
C GLN A 740 6.07 44.51 -14.41
N ASN A 741 7.27 44.82 -13.91
CA ASN A 741 8.36 43.87 -13.73
C ASN A 741 8.73 43.84 -12.26
N TYR A 742 8.63 42.69 -11.65
CA TYR A 742 9.00 42.47 -10.25
C TYR A 742 9.46 41.06 -10.03
N SER A 743 10.13 40.85 -8.90
CA SER A 743 10.46 39.50 -8.42
C SER A 743 10.13 39.37 -6.95
N VAL A 744 9.72 38.18 -6.55
CA VAL A 744 9.39 37.84 -5.17
C VAL A 744 10.17 36.59 -4.77
N PHE A 745 10.99 36.72 -3.73
CA PHE A 745 11.54 35.58 -3.04
C PHE A 745 10.50 35.07 -2.05
N ASP A 746 10.24 33.77 -2.07
CA ASP A 746 9.24 33.12 -1.25
C ASP A 746 9.87 31.90 -0.56
N ALA A 747 9.89 31.90 0.79
CA ALA A 747 10.37 30.82 1.62
C ALA A 747 9.23 30.29 2.50
N LYS A 748 8.92 29.01 2.35
CA LYS A 748 7.74 28.38 2.97
C LYS A 748 8.13 27.13 3.73
N TYR A 749 7.67 27.03 4.99
CA TYR A 749 7.72 25.81 5.77
C TYR A 749 6.33 25.23 5.95
N ILE A 750 6.17 23.96 5.64
CA ILE A 750 4.90 23.22 5.78
C ILE A 750 5.14 22.03 6.68
N ASN A 751 4.33 21.91 7.73
CA ASN A 751 4.30 20.74 8.61
C ASN A 751 2.85 20.26 8.73
N SER A 752 2.55 19.09 8.20
CA SER A 752 1.19 18.55 8.22
C SER A 752 1.17 17.10 8.66
N ARG A 753 0.13 16.74 9.38
CA ARG A 753 -0.18 15.37 9.78
C ARG A 753 -1.62 15.07 9.44
N THR A 754 -1.84 14.02 8.66
CA THR A 754 -3.17 13.59 8.23
C THR A 754 -3.42 12.20 8.76
N GLU A 755 -4.41 12.05 9.64
CA GLU A 755 -4.91 10.78 10.15
C GLU A 755 -6.36 10.58 9.69
N LEU A 756 -6.95 9.43 9.94
CA LEU A 756 -8.34 9.16 9.59
C LEU A 756 -9.29 10.18 10.26
N THR A 757 -9.09 10.46 11.53
CA THR A 757 -9.99 11.27 12.35
C THR A 757 -9.58 12.72 12.44
N ASN A 758 -8.29 13.02 12.20
CA ASN A 758 -7.75 14.36 12.38
C ASN A 758 -6.83 14.73 11.21
N HIS A 759 -6.87 15.99 10.83
CA HIS A 759 -5.87 16.62 9.99
C HIS A 759 -5.42 17.90 10.67
N ILE A 760 -4.12 18.10 10.82
CA ILE A 760 -3.52 19.35 11.27
C ILE A 760 -2.45 19.76 10.26
N SER A 761 -2.46 21.01 9.88
CA SER A 761 -1.46 21.62 9.00
C SER A 761 -1.03 22.95 9.57
N PHE A 762 0.25 23.20 9.52
CA PHE A 762 0.90 24.43 9.92
C PHE A 762 1.77 24.90 8.75
N VAL A 763 1.58 26.14 8.32
CA VAL A 763 2.32 26.76 7.21
C VAL A 763 2.85 28.10 7.66
N GLU A 764 4.16 28.29 7.58
CA GLU A 764 4.85 29.58 7.69
C GLU A 764 5.29 30.00 6.31
N ASP A 765 5.05 31.27 5.96
CA ASP A 765 5.38 31.85 4.65
C ASP A 765 6.04 33.21 4.84
N ILE A 766 7.23 33.40 4.25
CA ILE A 766 7.97 34.66 4.26
C ILE A 766 8.24 35.05 2.84
N GLN A 767 7.85 36.28 2.46
CA GLN A 767 8.03 36.80 1.13
C GLN A 767 8.75 38.12 1.17
N PHE A 768 9.70 38.29 0.23
CA PHE A 768 10.46 39.55 0.03
C PHE A 768 10.46 39.96 -1.43
N SER A 769 10.27 41.29 -1.64
CA SER A 769 10.36 41.95 -2.92
C SER A 769 11.00 43.36 -2.70
N GLY A 770 11.35 44.07 -3.73
CA GLY A 770 11.76 45.46 -3.60
C GLY A 770 10.68 46.36 -2.98
N GLU A 771 9.42 46.05 -3.21
CA GLU A 771 8.27 46.85 -2.78
C GLU A 771 7.71 46.40 -1.41
N PHE A 772 7.91 45.15 -0.99
CA PHE A 772 7.35 44.64 0.24
C PHE A 772 8.16 43.51 0.85
N GLY A 773 8.03 43.38 2.15
CA GLY A 773 8.37 42.19 2.91
C GLY A 773 7.17 41.79 3.80
N LYS A 774 6.76 40.54 3.77
CA LYS A 774 5.66 40.04 4.58
C LYS A 774 5.90 38.65 5.13
N ILE A 775 5.29 38.40 6.28
CA ILE A 775 5.28 37.10 6.95
C ILE A 775 3.84 36.69 7.24
N SER A 776 3.56 35.42 7.13
CA SER A 776 2.25 34.88 7.51
C SER A 776 2.32 33.46 8.08
N THR A 777 1.34 33.14 8.90
CA THR A 777 1.12 31.84 9.52
C THR A 777 -0.28 31.36 9.19
N GLU A 778 -0.40 30.12 8.78
CA GLU A 778 -1.69 29.43 8.60
C GLU A 778 -1.72 28.13 9.41
N ILE A 779 -2.78 27.94 10.18
CA ILE A 779 -3.05 26.71 10.92
C ILE A 779 -4.40 26.18 10.46
N GLN A 780 -4.44 24.94 10.01
CA GLN A 780 -5.67 24.24 9.67
C GLN A 780 -5.86 23.02 10.56
N TYR A 781 -7.07 22.84 11.07
CA TYR A 781 -7.47 21.70 11.87
C TYR A 781 -8.80 21.14 11.37
N ARG A 782 -8.83 19.83 11.03
CA ARG A 782 -10.05 19.09 10.67
C ARG A 782 -10.22 17.91 11.60
N LYS A 783 -11.46 17.63 12.01
CA LYS A 783 -11.79 16.48 12.86
C LYS A 783 -13.07 15.80 12.38
N LEU A 784 -12.99 14.46 12.25
CA LEU A 784 -14.13 13.59 12.04
C LEU A 784 -14.60 13.04 13.39
N PHE A 785 -15.88 13.17 13.71
CA PHE A 785 -16.50 12.62 14.90
C PHE A 785 -17.08 11.22 14.62
N GLU A 786 -17.37 10.48 15.68
CA GLU A 786 -17.91 9.12 15.59
C GLU A 786 -19.33 9.07 14.99
N ASN A 787 -20.09 10.14 15.09
CA ASN A 787 -21.41 10.30 14.47
C ASN A 787 -21.34 10.74 12.99
N ASN A 788 -20.15 10.63 12.38
CA ASN A 788 -19.84 11.03 11.01
C ASN A 788 -19.97 12.54 10.73
N HIS A 789 -20.15 13.39 11.74
CA HIS A 789 -20.01 14.84 11.59
C HIS A 789 -18.54 15.24 11.53
N LYS A 790 -18.25 16.38 10.90
CA LYS A 790 -16.89 16.92 10.81
C LYS A 790 -16.88 18.42 11.10
N ILE A 791 -15.73 18.88 11.62
CA ILE A 791 -15.40 20.28 11.79
C ILE A 791 -14.14 20.59 10.99
N ASP A 792 -14.11 21.75 10.36
CA ASP A 792 -12.94 22.31 9.68
C ASP A 792 -12.70 23.72 10.24
N LEU A 793 -11.52 23.97 10.77
CA LEU A 793 -11.11 25.25 11.33
C LEU A 793 -9.82 25.70 10.65
N ARG A 794 -9.75 26.96 10.27
CA ARG A 794 -8.56 27.59 9.71
C ARG A 794 -8.31 28.93 10.39
N MET A 795 -7.12 29.13 10.91
CA MET A 795 -6.63 30.40 11.41
C MET A 795 -5.55 30.90 10.45
N TYR A 796 -5.64 32.16 10.09
CA TYR A 796 -4.62 32.85 9.30
C TYR A 796 -4.22 34.14 10.00
N ALA A 797 -2.91 34.41 10.06
CA ALA A 797 -2.37 35.67 10.55
C ALA A 797 -1.24 36.10 9.63
N GLY A 798 -1.25 37.34 9.17
CA GLY A 798 -0.21 37.90 8.30
C GLY A 798 0.08 39.36 8.62
N SER A 799 1.34 39.76 8.47
CA SER A 799 1.81 41.10 8.68
C SER A 799 2.85 41.50 7.63
N PHE A 800 2.78 42.74 7.17
CA PHE A 800 3.88 43.34 6.43
C PHE A 800 5.01 43.71 7.39
N LEU A 801 6.21 43.38 7.04
CA LEU A 801 7.45 43.85 7.63
C LEU A 801 7.78 45.27 7.11
N TYR A 802 7.60 45.48 5.83
CA TYR A 802 7.60 46.77 5.16
C TYR A 802 6.68 46.67 3.92
N ASN A 803 6.06 47.81 3.56
CA ASN A 803 5.20 47.95 2.39
C ASN A 803 5.37 49.33 1.79
N ASN A 804 6.14 49.42 0.73
CA ASN A 804 6.44 50.64 -0.03
C ASN A 804 5.53 50.76 -1.26
N SER A 805 4.70 49.74 -1.52
CA SER A 805 3.79 49.77 -2.67
C SER A 805 2.72 50.85 -2.52
N ASN A 806 2.43 51.53 -3.59
CA ASN A 806 1.37 52.52 -3.73
C ASN A 806 0.02 51.90 -4.15
N SER A 807 -0.03 50.58 -4.29
CA SER A 807 -1.25 49.82 -4.69
C SER A 807 -1.50 48.66 -3.77
N ASP A 808 -2.75 48.14 -3.79
CA ASP A 808 -3.12 46.94 -3.04
C ASP A 808 -2.77 45.64 -3.78
N PHE A 809 -2.00 45.69 -4.87
CA PHE A 809 -1.64 44.52 -5.70
C PHE A 809 -0.89 43.45 -4.92
N PHE A 810 -0.03 43.82 -3.96
CA PHE A 810 0.70 42.92 -3.10
C PHE A 810 0.06 42.71 -1.73
N SER A 811 -1.12 43.30 -1.46
CA SER A 811 -1.80 43.23 -0.16
C SER A 811 -2.33 41.84 0.13
N PHE A 812 -2.54 41.52 1.40
CA PHE A 812 -3.31 40.36 1.78
C PHE A 812 -4.75 40.55 1.33
N ALA A 813 -5.33 39.54 0.72
CA ALA A 813 -6.69 39.57 0.25
C ALA A 813 -7.64 38.91 1.26
N LEU A 814 -8.87 39.45 1.37
CA LEU A 814 -9.86 38.94 2.30
C LEU A 814 -10.76 37.88 1.67
N ASP A 815 -11.32 38.16 0.52
CA ASP A 815 -12.38 37.39 -0.12
C ASP A 815 -11.98 36.84 -1.49
N ARG A 816 -10.94 37.36 -2.12
CA ARG A 816 -10.40 36.91 -3.40
C ARG A 816 -8.90 37.19 -3.49
N PRO A 817 -8.06 36.17 -3.87
CA PRO A 817 -6.60 36.34 -3.94
C PRO A 817 -6.18 37.44 -4.91
N THR A 818 -5.14 38.19 -4.56
CA THR A 818 -4.51 39.19 -5.46
C THR A 818 -3.66 38.56 -6.56
N ASP A 819 -3.29 37.30 -6.45
CA ASP A 819 -2.55 36.47 -7.43
C ASP A 819 -1.34 37.14 -8.12
N TYR A 820 -0.61 37.98 -7.41
CA TYR A 820 0.61 38.64 -7.96
C TYR A 820 1.73 37.61 -8.24
N LEU A 821 1.65 36.39 -7.70
CA LEU A 821 2.58 35.30 -8.04
C LEU A 821 2.13 34.51 -9.29
N PHE A 822 0.96 34.79 -9.81
CA PHE A 822 0.35 34.03 -10.91
C PHE A 822 0.35 32.51 -10.67
N ASP A 823 -0.06 32.11 -9.47
CA ASP A 823 -0.09 30.70 -9.02
C ASP A 823 -1.45 30.04 -9.16
N TYR A 824 -2.53 30.82 -9.20
CA TYR A 824 -3.90 30.30 -9.20
C TYR A 824 -4.39 29.98 -10.62
N PRO A 825 -4.87 28.75 -10.86
CA PRO A 825 -5.48 28.37 -12.13
C PRO A 825 -6.96 28.79 -12.16
N TYR A 826 -7.26 30.07 -12.29
CA TYR A 826 -8.64 30.53 -12.44
C TYR A 826 -9.28 29.97 -13.72
N LEU A 827 -10.56 29.56 -13.63
CA LEU A 827 -11.41 29.26 -14.80
C LEU A 827 -11.53 30.47 -15.74
N GLY A 828 -11.61 31.67 -15.15
CA GLY A 828 -11.48 32.91 -15.85
C GLY A 828 -10.78 33.93 -14.97
N ARG A 829 -9.67 34.50 -15.41
CA ARG A 829 -8.94 35.50 -14.64
C ARG A 829 -9.69 36.83 -14.46
N SER A 830 -10.94 36.91 -14.91
CA SER A 830 -11.81 38.07 -14.69
C SER A 830 -12.44 38.02 -13.31
N SER A 831 -12.21 39.07 -12.53
CA SER A 831 -12.83 39.26 -11.23
C SER A 831 -14.17 40.01 -11.27
N SER A 832 -14.55 40.57 -12.41
CA SER A 832 -15.53 41.67 -12.47
C SER A 832 -16.88 41.29 -13.10
N ALA A 833 -17.02 40.21 -13.85
CA ALA A 833 -18.26 39.92 -14.56
C ALA A 833 -18.62 38.46 -14.74
N GLY A 834 -19.91 38.18 -14.66
CA GLY A 834 -20.48 36.87 -14.98
C GLY A 834 -20.18 35.78 -13.96
N ILE A 835 -20.53 34.54 -14.29
CA ILE A 835 -20.41 33.35 -13.45
C ILE A 835 -18.96 33.09 -13.01
N VAL A 836 -17.96 33.44 -13.80
CA VAL A 836 -16.54 33.28 -13.43
C VAL A 836 -16.12 34.15 -12.24
N SER A 837 -16.79 35.25 -11.98
CA SER A 837 -16.54 36.08 -10.80
C SER A 837 -16.99 35.41 -9.49
N GLN A 838 -17.82 34.38 -9.59
CA GLN A 838 -18.35 33.60 -8.47
C GLN A 838 -17.44 32.42 -8.11
N GLU A 839 -16.38 32.13 -8.88
CA GLU A 839 -15.39 31.13 -8.52
C GLU A 839 -14.73 31.49 -7.18
N PHE A 840 -14.80 30.58 -6.20
CA PHE A 840 -14.16 30.75 -4.91
C PHE A 840 -12.76 30.11 -4.93
N ILE A 841 -11.75 30.94 -4.69
CA ILE A 841 -10.40 30.48 -4.39
C ILE A 841 -10.06 31.05 -3.02
N MET A 842 -9.59 30.17 -2.12
CA MET A 842 -9.25 30.57 -0.76
C MET A 842 -8.17 31.66 -0.80
N ALA A 843 -8.58 32.88 -0.40
CA ALA A 843 -7.66 33.98 -0.13
C ALA A 843 -7.08 33.86 1.28
N GLU A 844 -6.14 34.73 1.62
CA GLU A 844 -5.56 34.80 2.95
C GLU A 844 -6.65 34.95 4.04
N GLY A 845 -7.63 35.85 3.84
CA GLY A 845 -8.75 36.06 4.74
C GLY A 845 -9.79 34.96 4.76
N GLY A 846 -9.98 34.28 3.61
CA GLY A 846 -10.88 33.13 3.50
C GLY A 846 -12.38 33.44 3.58
N PHE A 847 -12.81 34.71 3.48
CA PHE A 847 -14.20 35.12 3.47
C PHE A 847 -14.91 34.70 2.18
N LYS A 848 -16.15 34.25 2.31
CA LYS A 848 -16.97 33.82 1.18
C LYS A 848 -17.82 34.94 0.64
N SER A 849 -18.17 35.92 1.51
CA SER A 849 -18.88 37.14 1.10
C SER A 849 -17.93 38.19 0.52
N LYS A 850 -18.37 38.93 -0.50
CA LYS A 850 -17.67 40.13 -1.00
C LYS A 850 -17.72 41.23 0.07
N LEU A 851 -16.55 41.55 0.63
CA LEU A 851 -16.47 42.56 1.71
C LEU A 851 -16.32 43.98 1.17
N GLY A 852 -16.62 44.98 2.03
CA GLY A 852 -16.48 46.41 1.69
C GLY A 852 -15.03 46.87 1.53
N ILE A 853 -14.08 46.20 2.19
CA ILE A 853 -12.65 46.39 2.04
C ILE A 853 -12.08 45.01 1.70
N PRO A 854 -11.60 44.80 0.46
CA PRO A 854 -11.13 43.48 0.02
C PRO A 854 -9.69 43.17 0.42
N TYR A 855 -8.91 44.15 0.96
CA TYR A 855 -7.47 44.01 1.19
C TYR A 855 -7.04 44.44 2.57
N ALA A 856 -5.91 43.88 3.04
CA ALA A 856 -5.15 44.32 4.19
C ALA A 856 -3.71 44.64 3.78
N ASN A 857 -3.28 45.92 3.89
CA ASN A 857 -1.96 46.38 3.48
C ASN A 857 -1.00 46.65 4.66
N GLN A 858 -1.43 46.33 5.91
CA GLN A 858 -0.55 46.28 7.08
C GLN A 858 -0.55 44.91 7.74
N TRP A 859 -1.69 44.46 8.27
CA TRP A 859 -1.80 43.13 8.86
C TRP A 859 -3.25 42.62 8.80
N ILE A 860 -3.38 41.32 8.89
CA ILE A 860 -4.66 40.59 8.89
C ILE A 860 -4.61 39.43 9.88
N THR A 861 -5.70 39.14 10.55
CA THR A 861 -5.91 37.90 11.29
C THR A 861 -7.34 37.44 11.09
N THR A 862 -7.53 36.17 10.76
CA THR A 862 -8.84 35.61 10.47
C THR A 862 -8.98 34.20 11.06
N LEU A 863 -10.22 33.84 11.39
CA LEU A 863 -10.64 32.52 11.79
C LEU A 863 -11.82 32.12 10.92
N ASN A 864 -11.64 31.03 10.19
CA ASN A 864 -12.67 30.44 9.33
C ASN A 864 -13.08 29.09 9.93
N GLY A 865 -14.39 28.80 9.95
CA GLY A 865 -14.88 27.56 10.48
C GLY A 865 -16.06 26.99 9.67
N SER A 866 -16.13 25.65 9.57
CA SER A 866 -17.33 24.98 9.11
C SER A 866 -17.64 23.76 9.96
N TYR A 867 -18.90 23.40 10.04
CA TYR A 867 -19.39 22.23 10.75
C TYR A 867 -20.48 21.54 9.93
N SER A 868 -20.36 20.21 9.75
CA SER A 868 -21.35 19.45 9.01
C SER A 868 -22.63 19.29 9.81
N LEU A 869 -23.74 19.76 9.26
CA LEU A 869 -25.10 19.64 9.85
C LEU A 869 -25.71 18.29 9.45
N TRP A 870 -25.59 17.93 8.18
CA TRP A 870 -26.13 16.69 7.64
C TRP A 870 -25.43 16.32 6.34
N ASN A 871 -24.97 15.08 6.23
CA ASN A 871 -24.28 14.55 5.06
C ASN A 871 -23.29 15.56 4.42
N TRP A 872 -23.69 16.18 3.30
CA TRP A 872 -22.93 17.15 2.51
C TRP A 872 -23.35 18.61 2.76
N ILE A 873 -24.22 18.88 3.73
CA ILE A 873 -24.65 20.23 4.14
C ILE A 873 -23.86 20.66 5.37
N GLU A 874 -23.17 21.78 5.26
CA GLU A 874 -22.38 22.38 6.35
C GLU A 874 -22.80 23.82 6.60
N ALA A 875 -22.76 24.24 7.86
CA ALA A 875 -22.78 25.65 8.22
C ALA A 875 -21.34 26.18 8.26
N TYR A 876 -21.10 27.37 7.78
CA TYR A 876 -19.83 28.04 7.92
C TYR A 876 -19.96 29.42 8.56
N GLY A 877 -18.85 29.90 9.14
CA GLY A 877 -18.72 31.24 9.66
C GLY A 877 -17.26 31.69 9.68
N ASP A 878 -17.01 32.90 9.26
CA ASP A 878 -15.70 33.52 9.19
C ASP A 878 -15.69 34.83 9.97
N VAL A 879 -14.61 35.09 10.69
CA VAL A 879 -14.39 36.36 11.42
C VAL A 879 -12.97 36.83 11.23
N GLY A 880 -12.72 38.13 11.26
CA GLY A 880 -11.38 38.65 11.15
C GLY A 880 -11.20 40.10 11.43
N PHE A 881 -9.99 40.46 11.76
CA PHE A 881 -9.54 41.84 11.94
C PHE A 881 -8.54 42.21 10.85
N VAL A 882 -8.65 43.41 10.36
CA VAL A 882 -7.87 43.96 9.23
C VAL A 882 -7.39 45.35 9.59
N LYS A 883 -6.12 45.59 9.29
CA LYS A 883 -5.52 46.91 9.42
C LYS A 883 -4.92 47.38 8.10
N ASN A 884 -5.32 48.55 7.66
CA ASN A 884 -4.75 49.28 6.53
C ASN A 884 -4.00 50.54 6.96
N LYS A 885 -3.08 51.01 6.13
CA LYS A 885 -2.45 52.31 6.33
C LYS A 885 -3.52 53.38 6.46
N ILE A 886 -3.33 54.32 7.39
CA ILE A 886 -4.19 55.49 7.59
C ILE A 886 -5.64 55.18 8.06
N GLN A 887 -6.02 53.89 8.20
CA GLN A 887 -7.36 53.48 8.66
C GLN A 887 -7.29 52.83 10.02
N ASN A 888 -8.36 52.93 10.81
CA ASN A 888 -8.51 52.15 12.03
C ASN A 888 -8.71 50.68 11.74
N THR A 889 -8.35 49.82 12.69
CA THR A 889 -8.59 48.35 12.58
C THR A 889 -10.09 48.10 12.43
N LYS A 890 -10.47 47.30 11.48
CA LYS A 890 -11.84 46.91 11.18
C LYS A 890 -12.07 45.45 11.44
N PHE A 891 -13.26 45.15 11.94
CA PHE A 891 -13.74 43.78 12.15
C PHE A 891 -14.71 43.40 11.03
N PHE A 892 -14.50 42.22 10.45
CA PHE A 892 -15.35 41.64 9.44
C PHE A 892 -15.85 40.27 9.86
N TYR A 893 -17.01 39.89 9.40
CA TYR A 893 -17.58 38.58 9.58
C TYR A 893 -18.48 38.21 8.39
N ASP A 894 -18.59 36.90 8.12
CA ASP A 894 -19.63 36.35 7.28
C ASP A 894 -20.07 34.96 7.78
N SER A 895 -21.23 34.50 7.31
CA SER A 895 -21.75 33.19 7.62
C SER A 895 -22.71 32.72 6.54
N GLY A 896 -22.88 31.40 6.43
CA GLY A 896 -23.80 30.85 5.44
C GLY A 896 -23.83 29.32 5.46
N ILE A 897 -24.39 28.77 4.39
CA ILE A 897 -24.49 27.34 4.15
C ILE A 897 -23.50 26.95 3.04
N ARG A 898 -22.77 25.87 3.27
CA ARG A 898 -21.88 25.22 2.29
C ARG A 898 -22.48 23.88 1.89
N LEU A 899 -22.66 23.68 0.59
CA LEU A 899 -22.88 22.34 0.04
C LEU A 899 -21.53 21.75 -0.33
N ASN A 900 -21.08 20.80 0.45
CA ASN A 900 -19.78 20.17 0.32
C ASN A 900 -19.94 18.78 -0.30
N LEU A 901 -20.13 18.73 -1.61
CA LEU A 901 -20.29 17.47 -2.34
C LEU A 901 -18.97 16.68 -2.32
N LEU A 902 -17.87 17.38 -2.49
CA LEU A 902 -16.51 16.80 -2.42
C LEU A 902 -15.53 17.91 -2.05
N THR A 903 -15.08 17.91 -0.81
CA THR A 903 -14.23 18.95 -0.20
C THR A 903 -13.04 19.31 -1.09
N ASP A 904 -12.82 20.60 -1.34
CA ASP A 904 -11.79 21.21 -2.22
C ASP A 904 -11.94 20.90 -3.71
N TYR A 905 -13.02 20.24 -4.16
CA TYR A 905 -13.25 19.90 -5.56
C TYR A 905 -14.59 20.37 -6.10
N PHE A 906 -15.69 20.09 -5.38
CA PHE A 906 -17.03 20.49 -5.78
C PHE A 906 -17.80 21.00 -4.58
N GLU A 907 -17.88 22.31 -4.47
CA GLU A 907 -18.50 23.00 -3.34
C GLU A 907 -19.29 24.20 -3.82
N LEU A 908 -20.39 24.49 -3.12
CA LEU A 908 -21.19 25.70 -3.30
C LEU A 908 -21.35 26.41 -1.95
N TYR A 909 -21.19 27.71 -1.95
CA TYR A 909 -21.33 28.56 -0.78
C TYR A 909 -22.48 29.52 -0.98
N PHE A 910 -23.39 29.57 -0.01
CA PHE A 910 -24.57 30.43 0.04
C PHE A 910 -24.42 31.40 1.21
N PRO A 911 -23.84 32.59 0.99
CA PRO A 911 -23.74 33.59 2.06
C PRO A 911 -25.13 34.02 2.59
N LEU A 912 -25.30 33.98 3.90
CA LEU A 912 -26.60 34.38 4.53
C LEU A 912 -26.50 35.72 5.22
N TYR A 913 -25.47 35.92 6.05
CA TYR A 913 -25.33 37.12 6.88
C TYR A 913 -23.84 37.52 6.95
N SER A 914 -23.53 38.77 6.70
CA SER A 914 -22.18 39.31 6.72
C SER A 914 -22.12 40.72 7.33
N SER A 915 -20.91 41.29 7.30
CA SER A 915 -20.70 42.70 7.66
C SER A 915 -21.57 43.69 6.87
N LYS A 916 -22.22 43.24 5.80
CA LYS A 916 -23.20 44.01 5.00
C LYS A 916 -24.67 43.79 5.40
N GLY A 917 -24.91 42.96 6.46
CA GLY A 917 -26.21 42.53 6.87
C GLY A 917 -26.70 41.26 6.18
N TRP A 918 -28.00 41.07 6.05
CA TRP A 918 -28.63 39.92 5.41
C TRP A 918 -28.37 39.91 3.90
N GLU A 919 -27.54 39.00 3.43
CA GLU A 919 -27.17 38.92 2.02
C GLU A 919 -28.30 38.38 1.14
N ILE A 920 -29.14 37.47 1.65
CA ILE A 920 -30.29 36.93 0.95
C ILE A 920 -31.31 38.03 0.57
N ALA A 921 -31.39 39.08 1.36
CA ALA A 921 -32.31 40.21 1.12
C ALA A 921 -31.73 41.27 0.17
N GLN A 922 -30.48 41.12 -0.28
CA GLN A 922 -29.83 42.08 -1.18
C GLN A 922 -30.21 41.84 -2.63
N PRO A 923 -30.29 42.90 -3.46
CA PRO A 923 -30.47 42.72 -4.88
C PRO A 923 -29.36 41.86 -5.49
N HIS A 924 -29.69 41.03 -6.49
CA HIS A 924 -28.72 40.15 -7.19
C HIS A 924 -28.03 39.10 -6.31
N TYR A 925 -28.76 38.58 -5.32
CA TYR A 925 -28.23 37.53 -4.42
C TYR A 925 -27.57 36.34 -5.19
N SER A 926 -28.13 35.95 -6.34
CA SER A 926 -27.56 34.89 -7.17
C SER A 926 -26.09 35.13 -7.58
N GLU A 927 -25.63 36.37 -7.63
CA GLU A 927 -24.26 36.75 -7.96
C GLU A 927 -23.29 36.66 -6.76
N THR A 928 -23.82 36.51 -5.54
CA THR A 928 -23.05 36.36 -4.31
C THR A 928 -22.73 34.87 -4.01
N ILE A 929 -23.47 33.96 -4.61
CA ILE A 929 -23.20 32.51 -4.48
C ILE A 929 -21.84 32.18 -5.07
N ARG A 930 -21.02 31.49 -4.28
CA ARG A 930 -19.65 31.10 -4.70
C ARG A 930 -19.58 29.62 -4.96
N PHE A 931 -18.70 29.23 -5.89
CA PHE A 931 -18.47 27.82 -6.18
C PHE A 931 -16.98 27.47 -6.24
N VAL A 932 -16.64 26.23 -5.86
CA VAL A 932 -15.39 25.57 -6.15
C VAL A 932 -15.65 24.46 -7.15
N VAL A 933 -14.99 24.50 -8.31
CA VAL A 933 -15.09 23.44 -9.34
C VAL A 933 -13.70 23.12 -9.85
N THR A 934 -13.29 21.86 -9.72
CA THR A 934 -12.03 21.37 -10.23
C THR A 934 -12.25 20.56 -11.50
N LEU A 935 -11.80 21.09 -12.64
CA LEU A 935 -11.92 20.43 -13.96
C LEU A 935 -10.61 19.82 -14.47
N TYR A 936 -9.50 19.98 -13.73
CA TYR A 936 -8.19 19.47 -14.15
C TYR A 936 -8.11 17.95 -13.94
N PRO A 937 -7.87 17.14 -14.99
CA PRO A 937 -7.83 15.68 -14.90
C PRO A 937 -6.82 15.16 -13.87
N GLU A 938 -5.67 15.82 -13.72
CA GLU A 938 -4.65 15.41 -12.74
C GLU A 938 -5.13 15.57 -11.29
N LYS A 939 -5.86 16.65 -11.00
CA LYS A 939 -6.47 16.86 -9.70
C LYS A 939 -7.60 15.87 -9.45
N LEU A 940 -8.45 15.61 -10.45
CA LEU A 940 -9.54 14.62 -10.35
C LEU A 940 -9.00 13.20 -10.12
N ILE A 941 -7.91 12.82 -10.78
CA ILE A 941 -7.23 11.53 -10.53
C ILE A 941 -6.71 11.46 -9.09
N SER A 942 -6.30 12.58 -8.50
CA SER A 942 -5.82 12.61 -7.11
C SER A 942 -6.88 12.26 -6.08
N LEU A 943 -8.18 12.31 -6.44
CA LEU A 943 -9.29 11.85 -5.58
C LEU A 943 -9.14 10.39 -5.16
N PHE A 944 -8.63 9.54 -6.05
CA PHE A 944 -8.41 8.11 -5.75
C PHE A 944 -7.27 7.87 -4.76
N THR A 945 -6.42 8.86 -4.54
CA THR A 945 -5.30 8.80 -3.58
C THR A 945 -5.51 9.68 -2.36
N ARG A 946 -6.68 10.31 -2.24
CA ARG A 946 -7.02 11.20 -1.14
C ARG A 946 -7.13 10.42 0.17
N LYS A 947 -6.48 10.92 1.22
CA LYS A 947 -6.33 10.22 2.49
C LYS A 947 -7.17 10.78 3.64
N TRP A 948 -7.90 11.87 3.42
CA TRP A 948 -8.72 12.47 4.45
C TRP A 948 -10.19 12.66 3.97
N PHE A 949 -11.08 12.85 4.90
CA PHE A 949 -12.55 12.93 4.69
C PHE A 949 -13.04 14.26 4.14
#